data_5d8313c06dc05092a93024ec6abeb684
#
_entry.id   5d8313c06dc05092a93024ec6abeb684
#
_cell.length_a   1.000
_cell.length_b   1.000
_cell.length_c   1.000
_cell.angle_alpha   90.00
_cell.angle_beta   90.00
_cell.angle_gamma   90.00
#
_symmetry.space_group_name_H-M   'P 1'
#
loop_
_entity.id
_entity.type
_entity.pdbx_description
1 polymer ?
#
loop_
_entity_poly.entity_id
_entity_poly.type
_entity_poly.pdbx_seq_one_letter_code
_entity_poly.pdbx_strand_id
1 'polypeptide(L)'
;MRTILKSILLMSLCSSATAPAMAINRANHDKKEANIHEEDANIHEEEANDSTRHQPLTESSVKLNEVVVTGLTGSQKLKQSPAPISFVSARQLEMQPSTNIIDAIAHQPGVSQITTGSGISKPVIRGLGYNRVVVVNDGIRQEGQQWGDEHGIEIDPASVHSVEILKGPASLMYGSDAMAGVLIFHSAPTLAKGDMRANFSMGYQTNNGLFDYSLNFAGNQGGFVWNTRYSGKMAHAYKNKYDGYVFGSSLREQAFSQLLGWNYRQGHSHLTLDYYHLTPGIVEGERDEKTGELEIPEGYDAKSYGKPMPYQQIHHYKAVLDNSWFLGDGNLKFLLGYQQNRRQEFEEEENPKECGLDFMLHTMNYDLHYLSPEMNGWKFSTGINGMWQQSINKGSEFLIPAYHLFDYGVFATVSKEIGKLNLSGGIRYDHRHLHSEALREEDDAESHRSESNDSFRFQAFKRNFEGVTGSIGLAYEILPDFNIKLNLARGFRAPNISELSSNGVHEGTQRYELGNTRLKPENSWQFDLGLDYSSPIISAELSLFANRINHYIYSEKLADEKNQPVLIDDTPAYQFTSGDARILGGEASIDIHPVEHLHIGNTFSYVNSVQLHQPSESKYLPFTPAPRWVSDVRYEFVCDGKTFDHLFVKLQIDCNLRQNHYFAANDTETATPSYTLLNMYAGTDVKLHGKRLLSLYLSGENLTNRA
;
A
#
# COMPACT_ATOMS: atom_id res chain seq x y z
N MET A 1 33.66 6.61 -22.62
CA MET A 1 33.38 7.87 -21.92
C MET A 1 32.28 8.74 -22.58
N ARG A 2 31.75 8.40 -23.73
CA ARG A 2 30.61 9.11 -24.39
C ARG A 2 29.25 8.42 -24.19
N THR A 3 29.20 7.27 -23.56
CA THR A 3 27.97 6.47 -23.35
C THR A 3 27.39 6.63 -21.93
N ILE A 4 28.15 7.22 -21.00
CA ILE A 4 27.77 7.36 -19.58
C ILE A 4 26.90 8.60 -19.32
N LEU A 5 26.82 9.54 -20.27
CA LEU A 5 26.07 10.79 -20.06
C LEU A 5 24.59 10.75 -20.48
N LYS A 6 24.06 9.61 -20.90
CA LYS A 6 22.68 9.51 -21.42
C LYS A 6 21.65 8.93 -20.41
N SER A 7 22.09 8.51 -19.23
CA SER A 7 21.19 7.93 -18.21
C SER A 7 20.89 8.87 -17.05
N ILE A 8 21.18 10.14 -17.14
CA ILE A 8 20.98 11.08 -16.05
C ILE A 8 20.03 12.17 -16.53
N LEU A 9 18.76 12.10 -16.24
CA LEU A 9 17.91 13.24 -15.87
C LEU A 9 16.51 12.78 -15.46
N LEU A 10 16.29 12.56 -14.19
CA LEU A 10 14.96 12.58 -13.59
C LEU A 10 14.76 13.99 -13.03
N MET A 11 13.98 14.83 -13.67
CA MET A 11 13.56 16.11 -13.11
C MET A 11 12.15 15.98 -12.56
N SER A 12 12.01 15.91 -11.24
CA SER A 12 10.74 16.14 -10.57
C SER A 12 10.67 17.61 -10.14
N LEU A 13 9.79 18.37 -10.75
CA LEU A 13 9.52 19.77 -10.43
C LEU A 13 8.26 19.84 -9.57
N CYS A 14 8.41 19.96 -8.25
CA CYS A 14 7.30 20.29 -7.36
C CYS A 14 7.25 21.81 -7.15
N SER A 15 6.29 22.49 -7.77
CA SER A 15 6.04 23.89 -7.50
C SER A 15 4.82 24.06 -6.59
N SER A 16 5.02 24.51 -5.38
CA SER A 16 3.94 25.02 -4.53
C SER A 16 3.86 26.53 -4.66
N ALA A 17 3.04 27.02 -5.58
CA ALA A 17 2.73 28.44 -5.64
C ALA A 17 1.67 28.77 -4.59
N THR A 18 2.05 29.38 -3.49
CA THR A 18 1.09 30.04 -2.60
C THR A 18 0.73 31.39 -3.20
N ALA A 19 -0.44 31.52 -3.80
CA ALA A 19 -0.98 32.81 -4.18
C ALA A 19 -1.14 33.68 -2.91
N PRO A 20 -0.66 34.94 -2.90
CA PRO A 20 -0.91 35.82 -1.78
C PRO A 20 -2.39 36.11 -1.68
N ALA A 21 -3.02 35.80 -0.54
CA ALA A 21 -4.35 36.26 -0.24
C ALA A 21 -4.35 37.79 -0.27
N MET A 22 -5.09 38.40 -1.20
CA MET A 22 -5.38 39.83 -1.16
C MET A 22 -6.20 40.09 0.10
N ALA A 23 -5.54 40.65 1.11
CA ALA A 23 -6.19 41.17 2.29
C ALA A 23 -6.97 42.42 1.89
N ILE A 24 -8.27 42.30 1.75
CA ILE A 24 -9.18 43.44 1.74
C ILE A 24 -9.34 43.88 3.18
N ASN A 25 -8.60 44.93 3.54
CA ASN A 25 -8.76 45.67 4.79
C ASN A 25 -10.16 46.32 4.83
N ARG A 26 -11.03 45.82 5.68
CA ARG A 26 -12.13 46.62 6.24
C ARG A 26 -11.89 46.79 7.72
N ALA A 27 -11.46 47.99 8.02
CA ALA A 27 -11.26 48.48 9.39
C ALA A 27 -12.60 48.80 10.06
N ASN A 28 -12.60 48.60 11.38
CA ASN A 28 -13.42 49.22 12.44
C ASN A 28 -14.90 48.91 12.51
N HIS A 29 -15.35 48.15 13.52
CA HIS A 29 -16.00 48.68 14.72
C HIS A 29 -16.27 47.56 15.74
N ASP A 30 -16.07 47.93 16.98
CA ASP A 30 -16.59 47.46 18.27
C ASP A 30 -15.64 46.64 19.13
N LYS A 31 -14.92 47.41 19.94
CA LYS A 31 -14.45 46.98 21.26
C LYS A 31 -15.58 47.21 22.27
N LYS A 32 -16.14 46.14 22.82
CA LYS A 32 -16.52 46.00 24.22
C LYS A 32 -17.24 44.66 24.43
N GLU A 33 -16.88 44.03 25.56
CA GLU A 33 -17.46 42.81 26.13
C GLU A 33 -16.84 41.50 25.64
N ALA A 34 -15.79 41.08 26.32
CA ALA A 34 -15.49 39.67 26.63
C ALA A 34 -14.24 39.57 27.51
N ASN A 35 -14.41 39.78 28.79
CA ASN A 35 -13.53 39.21 29.80
C ASN A 35 -14.38 38.23 30.60
N ILE A 36 -14.25 36.97 30.31
CA ILE A 36 -14.54 35.75 31.12
C ILE A 36 -14.55 34.57 30.14
N HIS A 37 -13.49 33.79 30.12
CA HIS A 37 -13.24 32.50 29.49
C HIS A 37 -11.91 32.45 28.66
N GLU A 38 -10.81 32.81 29.31
CA GLU A 38 -9.48 32.75 28.72
C GLU A 38 -8.65 31.53 29.17
N GLU A 39 -9.17 30.64 29.99
CA GLU A 39 -8.36 29.48 30.48
C GLU A 39 -8.58 28.15 29.74
N ASP A 40 -9.69 27.96 29.01
CA ASP A 40 -9.93 26.69 28.28
C ASP A 40 -9.56 26.70 26.79
N ALA A 41 -9.16 27.86 26.25
CA ALA A 41 -8.73 27.98 24.84
C ALA A 41 -7.24 27.68 24.61
N ASN A 42 -6.43 27.70 25.66
CA ASN A 42 -4.97 27.57 25.52
C ASN A 42 -4.46 26.14 25.31
N ILE A 43 -5.23 25.10 25.58
CA ILE A 43 -4.77 23.71 25.39
C ILE A 43 -4.90 23.27 23.92
N HIS A 44 -5.87 23.81 23.18
CA HIS A 44 -6.03 23.51 21.76
C HIS A 44 -5.32 24.48 20.81
N GLU A 45 -4.92 25.67 21.29
CA GLU A 45 -4.06 26.59 20.53
C GLU A 45 -2.58 26.18 20.58
N GLU A 46 -2.10 25.45 21.59
CA GLU A 46 -0.75 24.92 21.59
C GLU A 46 -0.53 23.81 20.54
N GLU A 47 -1.51 22.94 20.31
CA GLU A 47 -1.42 21.93 19.22
C GLU A 47 -1.58 22.55 17.82
N ALA A 48 -2.35 23.63 17.67
CA ALA A 48 -2.49 24.35 16.39
C ALA A 48 -1.38 25.37 16.13
N ASN A 49 -0.74 25.92 17.18
CA ASN A 49 0.37 26.86 17.03
C ASN A 49 1.74 26.21 16.88
N ASP A 50 1.89 24.93 17.22
CA ASP A 50 3.13 24.21 16.96
C ASP A 50 3.33 23.91 15.46
N SER A 51 2.25 23.98 14.67
CA SER A 51 2.34 23.90 13.20
C SER A 51 2.86 25.18 12.51
N THR A 52 3.02 26.29 13.24
CA THR A 52 3.49 27.58 12.68
C THR A 52 4.86 28.05 13.19
N ARG A 53 5.43 27.40 14.19
CA ARG A 53 6.87 27.52 14.44
C ARG A 53 7.58 26.65 13.41
N HIS A 54 8.03 27.25 12.33
CA HIS A 54 9.05 26.72 11.43
C HIS A 54 10.34 26.42 12.21
N GLN A 55 10.35 25.32 12.98
CA GLN A 55 11.60 24.63 13.18
C GLN A 55 11.97 24.07 11.82
N PRO A 56 13.22 24.23 11.36
CA PRO A 56 13.67 23.52 10.18
C PRO A 56 13.46 22.03 10.47
N LEU A 57 12.48 21.42 9.79
CA LEU A 57 12.34 19.98 9.74
C LEU A 57 13.55 19.49 8.95
N THR A 58 14.67 19.38 9.62
CA THR A 58 15.73 18.51 9.15
C THR A 58 15.10 17.12 9.10
N GLU A 59 15.16 16.46 7.99
CA GLU A 59 14.69 15.07 7.77
C GLU A 59 15.40 14.05 8.66
N SER A 60 16.44 14.55 9.29
CA SER A 60 17.21 13.85 10.27
C SER A 60 16.37 13.62 11.50
N SER A 61 16.01 12.40 11.67
CA SER A 61 15.25 11.97 12.83
C SER A 61 13.91 12.69 12.94
N VAL A 62 12.92 12.25 12.18
CA VAL A 62 11.60 12.15 12.77
C VAL A 62 11.86 11.35 14.04
N LYS A 63 12.10 12.06 15.16
CA LYS A 63 12.36 11.39 16.43
C LYS A 63 11.18 10.46 16.60
N LEU A 64 11.40 9.14 16.75
CA LEU A 64 10.35 8.14 17.00
C LEU A 64 9.35 8.62 18.07
N ASN A 65 9.77 9.60 18.87
CA ASN A 65 9.00 10.26 19.90
C ASN A 65 7.92 11.25 19.40
N GLU A 66 8.03 11.74 18.19
CA GLU A 66 7.16 12.79 17.62
C GLU A 66 6.16 12.24 16.60
N VAL A 67 6.41 11.05 16.04
CA VAL A 67 5.47 10.40 15.11
C VAL A 67 4.27 9.87 15.87
N VAL A 68 3.10 10.34 15.48
CA VAL A 68 1.81 9.84 15.96
C VAL A 68 1.23 8.91 14.92
N VAL A 69 0.83 7.72 15.33
CA VAL A 69 0.17 6.70 14.51
C VAL A 69 -1.26 6.49 14.97
N THR A 70 -2.15 6.17 14.04
CA THR A 70 -3.59 6.07 14.29
C THR A 70 -4.13 4.65 14.15
N GLY A 71 -3.32 3.75 13.62
CA GLY A 71 -3.73 2.39 13.23
C GLY A 71 -4.07 1.42 14.36
N LEU A 72 -4.06 1.85 15.62
CA LEU A 72 -4.35 1.01 16.80
C LEU A 72 -5.55 1.55 17.60
N THR A 73 -5.44 1.61 18.93
CA THR A 73 -6.54 2.06 19.84
C THR A 73 -6.90 3.55 19.71
N GLY A 74 -6.28 4.27 18.77
CA GLY A 74 -6.39 5.72 18.57
C GLY A 74 -5.00 6.32 18.42
N SER A 75 -4.93 7.64 18.34
CA SER A 75 -3.65 8.35 18.18
C SER A 75 -2.70 8.08 19.33
N GLN A 76 -1.50 7.58 19.01
CA GLN A 76 -0.45 7.32 19.99
C GLN A 76 0.93 7.55 19.37
N LYS A 77 1.92 7.85 20.23
CA LYS A 77 3.31 7.99 19.77
C LYS A 77 3.87 6.64 19.32
N LEU A 78 4.58 6.61 18.21
CA LEU A 78 5.17 5.40 17.63
C LEU A 78 6.04 4.63 18.64
N LYS A 79 6.81 5.33 19.49
CA LYS A 79 7.62 4.71 20.53
C LYS A 79 6.81 3.98 21.61
N GLN A 80 5.56 4.40 21.84
CA GLN A 80 4.67 3.82 22.85
C GLN A 80 3.87 2.63 22.31
N SER A 81 3.86 2.42 20.99
CA SER A 81 3.19 1.30 20.36
C SER A 81 3.98 0.01 20.56
N PRO A 82 3.38 -1.05 21.16
CA PRO A 82 4.00 -2.37 21.20
C PRO A 82 4.04 -3.08 19.84
N ALA A 83 3.09 -2.78 18.98
CA ALA A 83 3.02 -3.38 17.64
C ALA A 83 4.11 -2.78 16.72
N PRO A 84 4.73 -3.58 15.84
CA PRO A 84 5.70 -3.07 14.89
C PRO A 84 5.01 -2.24 13.80
N ILE A 85 5.33 -0.95 13.73
CA ILE A 85 4.76 0.01 12.78
C ILE A 85 5.90 0.76 12.10
N SER A 86 5.87 0.87 10.77
CA SER A 86 6.70 1.80 10.01
C SER A 86 5.84 2.98 9.53
N PHE A 87 6.42 4.16 9.46
CA PHE A 87 5.77 5.37 9.00
C PHE A 87 6.57 6.01 7.87
N VAL A 88 5.89 6.36 6.78
CA VAL A 88 6.47 7.06 5.63
C VAL A 88 5.81 8.43 5.53
N SER A 89 6.61 9.48 5.71
CA SER A 89 6.14 10.86 5.68
C SER A 89 5.95 11.39 4.25
N ALA A 90 5.17 12.48 4.11
CA ALA A 90 5.00 13.19 2.85
C ALA A 90 6.34 13.54 2.18
N ARG A 91 7.30 14.02 2.97
CA ARG A 91 8.61 14.41 2.45
C ARG A 91 9.41 13.21 1.92
N GLN A 92 9.35 12.06 2.59
CA GLN A 92 9.99 10.84 2.09
C GLN A 92 9.37 10.40 0.75
N LEU A 93 8.04 10.49 0.62
CA LEU A 93 7.34 10.20 -0.64
C LEU A 93 7.74 11.18 -1.76
N GLU A 94 7.83 12.49 -1.46
CA GLU A 94 8.25 13.52 -2.42
C GLU A 94 9.69 13.34 -2.91
N MET A 95 10.60 12.84 -2.06
CA MET A 95 12.03 12.70 -2.36
C MET A 95 12.38 11.39 -3.07
N GLN A 96 11.48 10.43 -3.11
CA GLN A 96 11.65 9.14 -3.78
C GLN A 96 10.64 9.02 -4.91
N PRO A 97 10.95 9.54 -6.12
CA PRO A 97 10.08 9.40 -7.25
C PRO A 97 9.90 7.92 -7.59
N SER A 98 8.67 7.50 -7.65
CA SER A 98 8.28 6.12 -7.90
C SER A 98 7.21 6.05 -8.98
N THR A 99 7.14 4.94 -9.69
CA THR A 99 6.12 4.75 -10.73
C THR A 99 4.74 4.51 -10.11
N ASN A 100 4.68 3.84 -8.96
CA ASN A 100 3.46 3.56 -8.21
C ASN A 100 3.71 3.70 -6.70
N ILE A 101 2.63 3.74 -5.92
CA ILE A 101 2.74 3.97 -4.47
C ILE A 101 3.38 2.81 -3.71
N ILE A 102 3.26 1.59 -4.20
CA ILE A 102 3.87 0.42 -3.55
C ILE A 102 5.39 0.45 -3.74
N ASP A 103 5.87 0.86 -4.89
CA ASP A 103 7.29 1.07 -5.15
C ASP A 103 7.90 2.09 -4.17
N ALA A 104 7.18 3.20 -3.88
CA ALA A 104 7.61 4.21 -2.91
C ALA A 104 7.79 3.64 -1.49
N ILE A 105 6.96 2.70 -1.06
CA ILE A 105 7.01 2.13 0.29
C ILE A 105 7.84 0.85 0.39
N ALA A 106 8.17 0.19 -0.73
CA ALA A 106 8.97 -1.04 -0.75
C ALA A 106 10.43 -0.85 -0.28
N HIS A 107 10.85 0.40 -0.05
CA HIS A 107 12.14 0.72 0.57
C HIS A 107 12.14 0.59 2.10
N GLN A 108 10.96 0.42 2.72
CA GLN A 108 10.86 0.22 4.16
C GLN A 108 11.32 -1.18 4.57
N PRO A 109 12.03 -1.35 5.71
CA PRO A 109 12.44 -2.67 6.19
C PRO A 109 11.25 -3.63 6.28
N GLY A 110 11.42 -4.87 5.82
CA GLY A 110 10.38 -5.89 5.84
C GLY A 110 9.21 -5.67 4.87
N VAL A 111 9.28 -4.65 4.01
CA VAL A 111 8.33 -4.42 2.92
C VAL A 111 9.02 -4.69 1.59
N SER A 112 8.38 -5.45 0.74
CA SER A 112 8.78 -5.71 -0.64
C SER A 112 7.56 -5.64 -1.55
N GLN A 113 7.75 -5.85 -2.84
CA GLN A 113 6.67 -5.83 -3.81
C GLN A 113 6.76 -7.03 -4.75
N ILE A 114 5.60 -7.44 -5.26
CA ILE A 114 5.47 -8.29 -6.44
C ILE A 114 4.97 -7.37 -7.56
N THR A 115 5.67 -7.37 -8.68
CA THR A 115 5.32 -6.52 -9.82
C THR A 115 5.40 -7.33 -11.12
N THR A 116 4.36 -7.23 -11.94
CA THR A 116 4.26 -7.85 -13.27
C THR A 116 4.36 -6.82 -14.39
N GLY A 117 4.55 -5.54 -14.05
CA GLY A 117 4.71 -4.42 -14.97
C GLY A 117 4.83 -3.09 -14.25
N SER A 118 5.16 -2.02 -14.95
CA SER A 118 5.38 -0.69 -14.36
C SER A 118 4.14 -0.13 -13.64
N GLY A 119 2.94 -0.50 -14.09
CA GLY A 119 1.67 -0.05 -13.51
C GLY A 119 1.05 -1.03 -12.51
N ILE A 120 1.61 -2.22 -12.35
CA ILE A 120 1.02 -3.32 -11.58
C ILE A 120 1.97 -3.70 -10.45
N SER A 121 1.60 -3.42 -9.21
CA SER A 121 2.40 -3.74 -8.04
C SER A 121 1.54 -4.09 -6.84
N LYS A 122 1.98 -5.09 -6.08
CA LYS A 122 1.36 -5.57 -4.84
C LYS A 122 2.35 -5.53 -3.69
N PRO A 123 1.91 -5.12 -2.48
CA PRO A 123 2.75 -5.12 -1.30
C PRO A 123 2.95 -6.53 -0.74
N VAL A 124 4.15 -6.77 -0.26
CA VAL A 124 4.49 -7.95 0.54
C VAL A 124 5.09 -7.47 1.86
N ILE A 125 4.49 -7.87 2.97
CA ILE A 125 4.96 -7.53 4.31
C ILE A 125 5.48 -8.81 4.96
N ARG A 126 6.76 -8.84 5.31
CA ARG A 126 7.41 -9.98 6.00
C ARG A 126 7.22 -11.32 5.27
N GLY A 127 7.25 -11.28 3.92
CA GLY A 127 7.09 -12.45 3.07
C GLY A 127 5.64 -12.91 2.87
N LEU A 128 4.65 -12.14 3.31
CA LEU A 128 3.23 -12.40 3.08
C LEU A 128 2.63 -11.30 2.20
N GLY A 129 2.02 -11.68 1.11
CA GLY A 129 1.39 -10.77 0.14
C GLY A 129 -0.07 -11.15 -0.15
N TYR A 130 -0.59 -10.61 -1.26
CA TYR A 130 -1.95 -10.83 -1.77
C TYR A 130 -3.03 -10.47 -0.73
N ASN A 131 -4.04 -11.31 -0.62
CA ASN A 131 -5.18 -11.13 0.29
C ASN A 131 -4.83 -11.23 1.80
N ARG A 132 -3.54 -11.25 2.16
CA ARG A 132 -3.07 -11.21 3.56
C ARG A 132 -2.64 -9.82 4.00
N VAL A 133 -2.55 -8.88 3.04
CA VAL A 133 -2.31 -7.45 3.31
C VAL A 133 -3.62 -6.71 3.10
N VAL A 134 -4.10 -6.03 4.12
CA VAL A 134 -5.25 -5.12 4.02
C VAL A 134 -4.75 -3.74 3.62
N VAL A 135 -5.37 -3.15 2.62
CA VAL A 135 -5.11 -1.78 2.17
C VAL A 135 -6.25 -0.89 2.61
N VAL A 136 -5.93 0.19 3.32
CA VAL A 136 -6.88 1.20 3.79
C VAL A 136 -6.55 2.53 3.15
N ASN A 137 -7.53 3.16 2.53
CA ASN A 137 -7.39 4.45 1.89
C ASN A 137 -8.52 5.37 2.35
N ASP A 138 -8.17 6.51 2.98
CA ASP A 138 -9.11 7.45 3.58
C ASP A 138 -10.07 6.78 4.58
N GLY A 139 -9.56 5.85 5.38
CA GLY A 139 -10.27 5.20 6.47
C GLY A 139 -11.11 3.98 6.08
N ILE A 140 -11.32 3.70 4.80
CA ILE A 140 -12.04 2.50 4.34
C ILE A 140 -11.09 1.51 3.66
N ARG A 141 -11.44 0.23 3.74
CA ARG A 141 -10.72 -0.83 3.05
C ARG A 141 -10.88 -0.66 1.54
N GLN A 142 -9.75 -0.53 0.82
CA GLN A 142 -9.69 -0.44 -0.64
C GLN A 142 -9.87 -1.83 -1.25
N GLU A 143 -10.90 -2.00 -2.07
CA GLU A 143 -11.18 -3.26 -2.73
C GLU A 143 -11.02 -3.11 -4.24
N GLY A 144 -9.87 -3.53 -4.76
CA GLY A 144 -9.49 -3.46 -6.18
C GLY A 144 -9.28 -4.85 -6.79
N GLN A 145 -9.95 -5.88 -6.28
CA GLN A 145 -9.84 -7.26 -6.80
C GLN A 145 -8.42 -7.83 -6.76
N GLN A 146 -7.68 -7.62 -5.66
CA GLN A 146 -6.25 -7.97 -5.51
C GLN A 146 -5.95 -9.48 -5.50
N TRP A 147 -6.90 -10.35 -5.85
CA TRP A 147 -6.74 -11.79 -5.86
C TRP A 147 -5.93 -12.32 -7.06
N GLY A 148 -5.97 -11.66 -8.22
CA GLY A 148 -5.18 -12.04 -9.40
C GLY A 148 -3.72 -11.59 -9.32
N ASP A 149 -2.80 -12.26 -10.00
CA ASP A 149 -1.36 -11.93 -9.96
C ASP A 149 -1.07 -10.58 -10.62
N GLU A 150 -1.79 -10.21 -11.68
CA GLU A 150 -1.71 -8.96 -12.43
C GLU A 150 -2.57 -7.84 -11.85
N HIS A 151 -3.25 -8.06 -10.75
CA HIS A 151 -4.11 -7.04 -10.15
C HIS A 151 -3.35 -6.22 -9.13
N GLY A 152 -2.83 -5.06 -9.51
CA GLY A 152 -2.09 -4.12 -8.65
C GLY A 152 -2.97 -3.34 -7.68
N ILE A 153 -2.33 -2.53 -6.83
CA ILE A 153 -3.02 -1.59 -5.94
C ILE A 153 -3.32 -0.30 -6.69
N GLU A 154 -4.58 0.11 -6.66
CA GLU A 154 -5.15 1.21 -7.44
C GLU A 154 -5.29 2.46 -6.56
N ILE A 155 -4.17 3.13 -6.30
CA ILE A 155 -4.10 4.36 -5.51
C ILE A 155 -3.20 5.36 -6.25
N ASP A 156 -3.71 6.55 -6.48
CA ASP A 156 -2.93 7.68 -7.01
C ASP A 156 -1.85 8.11 -6.03
N PRO A 157 -0.55 7.98 -6.36
CA PRO A 157 0.53 8.42 -5.47
C PRO A 157 0.43 9.89 -5.07
N ALA A 158 -0.07 10.76 -5.96
CA ALA A 158 -0.24 12.18 -5.68
C ALA A 158 -1.34 12.46 -4.62
N SER A 159 -2.22 11.49 -4.34
CA SER A 159 -3.24 11.62 -3.29
C SER A 159 -2.70 11.35 -1.90
N VAL A 160 -1.59 10.63 -1.78
CA VAL A 160 -1.06 10.14 -0.53
C VAL A 160 -0.14 11.16 0.13
N HIS A 161 -0.44 11.52 1.37
CA HIS A 161 0.39 12.40 2.19
C HIS A 161 1.33 11.63 3.11
N SER A 162 0.85 10.52 3.69
CA SER A 162 1.68 9.66 4.53
C SER A 162 1.15 8.23 4.50
N VAL A 163 2.00 7.28 4.89
CA VAL A 163 1.63 5.87 4.95
C VAL A 163 2.04 5.30 6.31
N GLU A 164 1.08 4.67 7.00
CA GLU A 164 1.35 3.81 8.15
C GLU A 164 1.38 2.35 7.69
N ILE A 165 2.39 1.61 8.09
CA ILE A 165 2.57 0.19 7.75
C ILE A 165 2.56 -0.60 9.06
N LEU A 166 1.40 -1.17 9.39
CA LEU A 166 1.24 -2.04 10.55
C LEU A 166 1.64 -3.46 10.15
N LYS A 167 2.65 -4.02 10.79
CA LYS A 167 3.20 -5.34 10.43
C LYS A 167 2.67 -6.43 11.35
N GLY A 168 2.08 -7.47 10.75
CA GLY A 168 1.46 -8.58 11.47
C GLY A 168 0.01 -8.36 11.88
N PRO A 169 -0.62 -9.34 12.53
CA PRO A 169 -2.07 -9.38 12.77
C PRO A 169 -2.55 -8.53 13.96
N ALA A 170 -1.76 -7.59 14.44
CA ALA A 170 -2.11 -6.74 15.59
C ALA A 170 -3.20 -5.70 15.29
N SER A 171 -3.58 -5.55 14.04
CA SER A 171 -4.49 -4.51 13.56
C SER A 171 -5.97 -4.92 13.69
N LEU A 172 -6.51 -4.83 14.89
CA LEU A 172 -7.87 -5.27 15.21
C LEU A 172 -8.98 -4.36 14.64
N MET A 173 -8.66 -3.11 14.31
CA MET A 173 -9.67 -2.13 13.85
C MET A 173 -10.04 -2.30 12.37
N TYR A 174 -9.19 -2.94 11.56
CA TYR A 174 -9.34 -2.94 10.09
C TYR A 174 -9.91 -4.24 9.52
N GLY A 175 -10.34 -5.15 10.35
CA GLY A 175 -11.06 -6.36 9.94
C GLY A 175 -10.18 -7.60 9.85
N SER A 176 -10.84 -8.70 9.44
CA SER A 176 -10.18 -9.94 9.07
C SER A 176 -9.27 -9.73 7.86
N ASP A 177 -8.45 -10.74 7.54
CA ASP A 177 -7.51 -10.78 6.40
C ASP A 177 -6.19 -10.03 6.61
N ALA A 178 -6.05 -9.20 7.66
CA ALA A 178 -4.81 -8.50 8.01
C ALA A 178 -3.75 -9.42 8.64
N MET A 179 -3.45 -10.55 8.00
CA MET A 179 -2.50 -11.56 8.50
C MET A 179 -1.04 -11.10 8.39
N ALA A 180 -0.71 -10.43 7.28
CA ALA A 180 0.60 -9.83 7.03
C ALA A 180 0.69 -8.44 7.68
N GLY A 181 -0.42 -7.74 7.71
CA GLY A 181 -0.52 -6.38 8.23
C GLY A 181 -1.49 -5.51 7.45
N VAL A 182 -1.41 -4.21 7.75
CA VAL A 182 -2.26 -3.18 7.12
C VAL A 182 -1.40 -2.04 6.59
N LEU A 183 -1.69 -1.62 5.37
CA LEU A 183 -1.19 -0.38 4.79
C LEU A 183 -2.28 0.68 4.88
N ILE A 184 -2.01 1.77 5.58
CA ILE A 184 -2.96 2.87 5.75
C ILE A 184 -2.40 4.09 5.01
N PHE A 185 -3.10 4.46 3.94
CA PHE A 185 -2.80 5.65 3.14
C PHE A 185 -3.64 6.81 3.62
N HIS A 186 -2.96 7.88 4.02
CA HIS A 186 -3.59 9.09 4.50
C HIS A 186 -3.50 10.20 3.46
N SER A 187 -4.62 10.82 3.14
CA SER A 187 -4.66 12.09 2.42
C SER A 187 -4.15 13.24 3.30
N ALA A 188 -3.77 14.36 2.67
CA ALA A 188 -3.35 15.55 3.40
C ALA A 188 -4.45 16.06 4.33
N PRO A 189 -4.13 16.43 5.58
CA PRO A 189 -5.10 16.97 6.52
C PRO A 189 -5.73 18.26 5.99
N THR A 190 -6.93 18.58 6.44
CA THR A 190 -7.61 19.82 6.08
C THR A 190 -6.82 21.04 6.60
N LEU A 191 -6.83 22.12 5.82
CA LEU A 191 -6.08 23.33 6.16
C LEU A 191 -6.69 24.05 7.37
N ALA A 192 -5.90 24.85 8.06
CA ALA A 192 -6.35 25.73 9.12
C ALA A 192 -7.38 26.74 8.61
N LYS A 193 -8.25 27.21 9.49
CA LYS A 193 -9.32 28.16 9.14
C LYS A 193 -8.75 29.44 8.57
N GLY A 194 -9.19 29.81 7.37
CA GLY A 194 -8.72 30.98 6.63
C GLY A 194 -7.60 30.69 5.63
N ASP A 195 -7.04 29.49 5.65
CA ASP A 195 -5.95 29.12 4.74
C ASP A 195 -6.46 28.58 3.40
N MET A 196 -5.71 28.87 2.37
CA MET A 196 -5.87 28.32 1.01
C MET A 196 -4.51 27.96 0.45
N ARG A 197 -4.45 26.85 -0.31
CA ARG A 197 -3.21 26.37 -0.93
C ARG A 197 -3.50 25.85 -2.33
N ALA A 198 -2.65 26.22 -3.27
CA ALA A 198 -2.59 25.63 -4.60
C ALA A 198 -1.18 25.03 -4.80
N ASN A 199 -1.12 23.79 -5.20
CA ASN A 199 0.10 23.07 -5.50
C ASN A 199 0.05 22.55 -6.93
N PHE A 200 1.20 22.60 -7.60
CA PHE A 200 1.43 21.96 -8.88
C PHE A 200 2.70 21.12 -8.78
N SER A 201 2.66 19.90 -9.25
CA SER A 201 3.84 19.06 -9.40
C SER A 201 3.92 18.48 -10.81
N MET A 202 5.13 18.23 -11.28
CA MET A 202 5.40 17.52 -12.52
C MET A 202 6.71 16.76 -12.41
N GLY A 203 6.77 15.60 -13.04
CA GLY A 203 7.95 14.75 -13.08
C GLY A 203 8.21 14.20 -14.48
N TYR A 204 9.46 13.83 -14.74
CA TYR A 204 9.86 13.14 -15.94
C TYR A 204 10.94 12.10 -15.69
N GLN A 205 10.73 10.88 -16.19
CA GLN A 205 11.69 9.76 -16.09
C GLN A 205 12.21 9.40 -17.48
N THR A 206 13.53 9.26 -17.61
CA THR A 206 14.17 9.05 -18.92
C THR A 206 14.16 7.61 -19.41
N ASN A 207 13.99 6.62 -18.51
CA ASN A 207 14.03 5.20 -18.88
C ASN A 207 12.84 4.83 -19.76
N ASN A 208 11.63 5.19 -19.34
CA ASN A 208 10.35 4.86 -19.97
C ASN A 208 9.59 6.09 -20.46
N GLY A 209 10.25 7.27 -20.52
CA GLY A 209 9.60 8.52 -20.89
C GLY A 209 8.41 8.90 -20.01
N LEU A 210 8.34 8.37 -18.77
CA LEU A 210 7.22 8.66 -17.88
C LEU A 210 7.15 10.16 -17.62
N PHE A 211 5.97 10.70 -17.89
CA PHE A 211 5.60 12.07 -17.57
C PHE A 211 4.42 12.04 -16.61
N ASP A 212 4.57 12.64 -15.45
CA ASP A 212 3.53 12.77 -14.42
C ASP A 212 3.25 14.22 -14.09
N TYR A 213 2.03 14.49 -13.64
CA TYR A 213 1.61 15.82 -13.18
C TYR A 213 0.51 15.71 -12.13
N SER A 214 0.46 16.70 -11.24
CA SER A 214 -0.64 16.84 -10.27
C SER A 214 -0.96 18.31 -10.02
N LEU A 215 -2.25 18.63 -9.99
CA LEU A 215 -2.81 19.92 -9.62
C LEU A 215 -3.64 19.73 -8.36
N ASN A 216 -3.39 20.51 -7.33
CA ASN A 216 -4.14 20.45 -6.09
C ASN A 216 -4.54 21.86 -5.63
N PHE A 217 -5.82 22.02 -5.27
CA PHE A 217 -6.37 23.24 -4.71
C PHE A 217 -7.19 22.92 -3.47
N ALA A 218 -6.74 23.40 -2.31
CA ALA A 218 -7.38 23.15 -1.03
C ALA A 218 -7.62 24.44 -0.26
N GLY A 219 -8.62 24.44 0.63
CA GLY A 219 -8.90 25.57 1.49
C GLY A 219 -9.84 25.25 2.63
N ASN A 220 -9.89 26.20 3.58
CA ASN A 220 -10.82 26.18 4.73
C ASN A 220 -11.32 27.59 4.97
N GLN A 221 -12.56 27.87 4.59
CA GLN A 221 -13.17 29.17 4.79
C GLN A 221 -14.36 29.06 5.75
N GLY A 222 -14.18 29.59 6.95
CA GLY A 222 -15.25 29.60 7.96
C GLY A 222 -15.68 28.21 8.46
N GLY A 223 -14.83 27.20 8.31
CA GLY A 223 -15.13 25.80 8.62
C GLY A 223 -15.54 24.98 7.40
N PHE A 224 -15.97 25.60 6.30
CA PHE A 224 -16.14 24.90 5.05
C PHE A 224 -14.76 24.54 4.47
N VAL A 225 -14.54 23.25 4.25
CA VAL A 225 -13.27 22.70 3.73
C VAL A 225 -13.48 22.08 2.35
N TRP A 226 -12.49 22.27 1.51
CA TRP A 226 -12.42 21.62 0.21
C TRP A 226 -10.98 21.22 -0.11
N ASN A 227 -10.84 20.15 -0.89
CA ASN A 227 -9.58 19.74 -1.50
C ASN A 227 -9.89 19.10 -2.84
N THR A 228 -9.49 19.76 -3.92
CA THR A 228 -9.66 19.32 -5.30
C THR A 228 -8.30 18.92 -5.85
N ARG A 229 -8.17 17.72 -6.39
CA ARG A 229 -6.95 17.25 -7.04
C ARG A 229 -7.28 16.65 -8.40
N TYR A 230 -6.42 16.93 -9.36
CA TYR A 230 -6.36 16.23 -10.63
C TYR A 230 -4.93 15.84 -10.92
N SER A 231 -4.69 14.58 -11.26
CA SER A 231 -3.38 14.04 -11.55
C SER A 231 -3.42 13.08 -12.72
N GLY A 232 -2.26 12.84 -13.28
CA GLY A 232 -2.12 11.85 -14.33
C GLY A 232 -0.65 11.54 -14.62
N LYS A 233 -0.43 10.39 -15.22
CA LYS A 233 0.88 9.98 -15.74
C LYS A 233 0.72 9.12 -16.99
N MET A 234 1.77 9.09 -17.80
CA MET A 234 1.88 8.23 -18.97
C MET A 234 3.33 7.83 -19.18
N ALA A 235 3.55 6.59 -19.58
CA ALA A 235 4.85 6.05 -19.89
C ALA A 235 4.77 5.14 -21.10
N HIS A 236 5.82 5.16 -21.92
CA HIS A 236 6.08 4.12 -22.91
C HIS A 236 6.79 2.91 -22.26
N ALA A 237 7.14 1.88 -23.02
CA ALA A 237 7.83 0.71 -22.51
C ALA A 237 9.12 1.09 -21.76
N TYR A 238 9.36 0.47 -20.59
CA TYR A 238 10.63 0.65 -19.88
C TYR A 238 11.73 -0.18 -20.53
N LYS A 239 12.96 0.20 -20.23
CA LYS A 239 14.15 -0.47 -20.74
C LYS A 239 14.96 -1.10 -19.63
N ASN A 240 15.29 -2.39 -19.78
CA ASN A 240 16.25 -3.08 -18.94
C ASN A 240 17.54 -3.45 -19.73
N LYS A 241 18.50 -4.03 -19.03
CA LYS A 241 19.80 -4.41 -19.61
C LYS A 241 19.71 -5.63 -20.51
N TYR A 242 18.80 -6.55 -20.22
CA TYR A 242 18.73 -7.88 -20.84
C TYR A 242 17.87 -7.86 -22.10
N ASP A 243 16.66 -7.32 -22.00
CA ASP A 243 15.67 -7.37 -23.06
C ASP A 243 15.61 -6.06 -23.90
N GLY A 244 16.35 -5.03 -23.49
CA GLY A 244 16.15 -3.72 -24.12
C GLY A 244 14.84 -3.10 -23.66
N TYR A 245 13.95 -2.75 -24.57
CA TYR A 245 12.59 -2.33 -24.26
C TYR A 245 11.70 -3.53 -24.01
N VAL A 246 10.99 -3.54 -22.87
CA VAL A 246 10.12 -4.65 -22.48
C VAL A 246 8.73 -4.44 -23.06
N PHE A 247 8.29 -5.38 -23.89
CA PHE A 247 6.97 -5.37 -24.51
C PHE A 247 5.87 -5.36 -23.44
N GLY A 248 4.74 -4.69 -23.73
CA GLY A 248 3.60 -4.64 -22.81
C GLY A 248 3.78 -3.75 -21.58
N SER A 249 4.93 -3.09 -21.36
CA SER A 249 5.21 -2.38 -20.11
C SER A 249 4.81 -0.89 -20.08
N SER A 250 4.12 -0.39 -21.10
CA SER A 250 3.60 0.98 -21.11
C SER A 250 2.38 1.15 -20.21
N LEU A 251 2.12 2.38 -19.76
CA LEU A 251 0.96 2.66 -18.90
C LEU A 251 0.40 4.07 -19.09
N ARG A 252 -0.87 4.22 -18.72
CA ARG A 252 -1.56 5.52 -18.57
C ARG A 252 -2.40 5.50 -17.31
N GLU A 253 -2.34 6.60 -16.55
CA GLU A 253 -3.12 6.78 -15.33
C GLU A 253 -3.71 8.18 -15.29
N GLN A 254 -4.93 8.29 -14.78
CA GLN A 254 -5.60 9.55 -14.49
C GLN A 254 -6.39 9.41 -13.20
N ALA A 255 -6.33 10.43 -12.36
CA ALA A 255 -7.10 10.45 -11.13
C ALA A 255 -7.71 11.83 -10.88
N PHE A 256 -8.89 11.83 -10.27
CA PHE A 256 -9.57 13.00 -9.78
C PHE A 256 -10.05 12.73 -8.36
N SER A 257 -9.82 13.69 -7.45
CA SER A 257 -10.28 13.62 -6.07
C SER A 257 -10.91 14.94 -5.65
N GLN A 258 -12.06 14.88 -4.99
CA GLN A 258 -12.76 16.01 -4.44
C GLN A 258 -13.20 15.73 -3.01
N LEU A 259 -12.62 16.42 -2.04
CA LEU A 259 -13.14 16.50 -0.69
C LEU A 259 -13.97 17.78 -0.53
N LEU A 260 -15.16 17.64 0.05
CA LEU A 260 -16.02 18.75 0.49
C LEU A 260 -16.46 18.43 1.91
N GLY A 261 -16.46 19.44 2.80
CA GLY A 261 -16.87 19.16 4.15
C GLY A 261 -17.01 20.39 5.01
N TRP A 262 -17.33 20.13 6.26
CA TRP A 262 -17.51 21.14 7.28
C TRP A 262 -16.82 20.73 8.57
N ASN A 263 -15.89 21.57 9.03
CA ASN A 263 -15.28 21.48 10.36
C ASN A 263 -16.07 22.39 11.30
N TYR A 264 -16.59 21.84 12.39
CA TYR A 264 -17.35 22.57 13.40
C TYR A 264 -16.80 22.25 14.79
N ARG A 265 -17.25 22.99 15.81
CA ARG A 265 -16.70 22.86 17.18
C ARG A 265 -16.78 21.44 17.75
N GLN A 266 -17.82 20.68 17.40
CA GLN A 266 -18.04 19.32 17.92
C GLN A 266 -17.53 18.21 17.00
N GLY A 267 -16.76 18.55 15.94
CA GLY A 267 -16.25 17.54 15.03
C GLY A 267 -16.19 17.98 13.57
N HIS A 268 -16.35 17.02 12.66
CA HIS A 268 -16.40 17.28 11.23
C HIS A 268 -17.36 16.33 10.49
N SER A 269 -17.73 16.74 9.30
CA SER A 269 -18.42 15.90 8.31
C SER A 269 -17.80 16.17 6.95
N HIS A 270 -17.18 15.16 6.37
CA HIS A 270 -16.47 15.23 5.10
C HIS A 270 -17.02 14.22 4.11
N LEU A 271 -17.18 14.63 2.87
CA LEU A 271 -17.47 13.77 1.73
C LEU A 271 -16.29 13.81 0.78
N THR A 272 -15.68 12.67 0.52
CA THR A 272 -14.62 12.50 -0.49
C THR A 272 -15.18 11.72 -1.67
N LEU A 273 -14.94 12.21 -2.88
CA LEU A 273 -15.31 11.58 -4.14
C LEU A 273 -14.03 11.39 -4.96
N ASP A 274 -13.72 10.15 -5.31
CA ASP A 274 -12.54 9.82 -6.09
C ASP A 274 -12.91 9.07 -7.37
N TYR A 275 -12.18 9.37 -8.41
CA TYR A 275 -12.12 8.59 -9.62
C TYR A 275 -10.67 8.27 -9.96
N TYR A 276 -10.38 7.01 -10.19
CA TYR A 276 -9.07 6.52 -10.61
C TYR A 276 -9.23 5.67 -11.86
N HIS A 277 -8.40 5.93 -12.85
CA HIS A 277 -8.35 5.19 -14.09
C HIS A 277 -6.91 4.81 -14.41
N LEU A 278 -6.68 3.53 -14.63
CA LEU A 278 -5.39 2.99 -15.03
C LEU A 278 -5.55 2.11 -16.26
N THR A 279 -4.66 2.28 -17.23
CA THR A 279 -4.49 1.38 -18.37
C THR A 279 -3.04 0.92 -18.39
N PRO A 280 -2.70 -0.16 -17.68
CA PRO A 280 -1.38 -0.78 -17.77
C PRO A 280 -1.38 -1.77 -18.92
N GLY A 281 -0.26 -1.90 -19.62
CA GLY A 281 -0.02 -3.07 -20.44
C GLY A 281 0.25 -4.29 -19.59
N ILE A 282 -0.03 -5.46 -20.12
CA ILE A 282 0.33 -6.75 -19.56
C ILE A 282 1.68 -7.15 -20.16
N VAL A 283 2.65 -7.40 -19.28
CA VAL A 283 3.99 -7.84 -19.69
C VAL A 283 3.95 -9.35 -19.83
N GLU A 284 3.81 -9.79 -21.05
CA GLU A 284 3.89 -11.20 -21.44
C GLU A 284 4.70 -11.35 -22.72
N GLY A 285 5.04 -12.57 -23.06
CA GLY A 285 5.80 -12.91 -24.27
C GLY A 285 6.66 -14.13 -24.06
N GLU A 286 6.89 -14.81 -25.14
CA GLU A 286 7.77 -15.97 -25.21
C GLU A 286 9.21 -15.53 -25.38
N ARG A 287 10.13 -16.41 -25.00
CA ARG A 287 11.56 -16.23 -25.25
C ARG A 287 12.02 -17.25 -26.29
N ASP A 288 12.73 -16.79 -27.28
CA ASP A 288 13.40 -17.70 -28.22
C ASP A 288 14.27 -18.71 -27.45
N GLU A 289 14.02 -19.99 -27.64
CA GLU A 289 14.67 -21.07 -26.90
C GLU A 289 16.22 -21.10 -27.10
N LYS A 290 16.72 -20.53 -28.19
CA LYS A 290 18.14 -20.59 -28.54
C LYS A 290 18.89 -19.33 -28.10
N THR A 291 18.26 -18.16 -28.22
CA THR A 291 18.91 -16.89 -27.94
C THR A 291 18.54 -16.37 -26.53
N GLY A 292 17.42 -16.81 -25.98
CA GLY A 292 16.85 -16.32 -24.73
C GLY A 292 16.30 -14.89 -24.82
N GLU A 293 16.26 -14.31 -26.04
CA GLU A 293 15.72 -12.98 -26.27
C GLU A 293 14.19 -13.01 -26.24
N LEU A 294 13.59 -11.96 -25.70
CA LEU A 294 12.13 -11.80 -25.65
C LEU A 294 11.61 -11.60 -27.09
N GLU A 295 10.62 -12.39 -27.50
CA GLU A 295 9.93 -12.20 -28.76
C GLU A 295 9.07 -10.94 -28.73
N ILE A 296 9.23 -10.07 -29.72
CA ILE A 296 8.52 -8.79 -29.80
C ILE A 296 7.71 -8.80 -31.09
N PRO A 297 6.40 -8.45 -31.03
CA PRO A 297 5.57 -8.39 -32.24
C PRO A 297 6.15 -7.48 -33.33
N GLU A 298 6.01 -7.92 -34.59
CA GLU A 298 6.52 -7.15 -35.73
C GLU A 298 5.84 -5.77 -35.81
N GLY A 299 6.65 -4.71 -35.92
CA GLY A 299 6.16 -3.34 -35.99
C GLY A 299 5.87 -2.68 -34.65
N TYR A 300 6.17 -3.33 -33.52
CA TYR A 300 6.00 -2.74 -32.19
C TYR A 300 6.83 -1.46 -32.00
N ASP A 301 6.17 -0.35 -31.68
CA ASP A 301 6.83 0.91 -31.31
C ASP A 301 6.97 1.01 -29.79
N ALA A 302 8.13 0.64 -29.28
CA ALA A 302 8.46 0.65 -27.85
C ALA A 302 8.39 2.05 -27.21
N LYS A 303 8.37 3.13 -27.99
CA LYS A 303 8.23 4.51 -27.49
C LYS A 303 6.84 5.07 -27.66
N SER A 304 5.90 4.27 -28.09
CA SER A 304 4.50 4.67 -28.17
C SER A 304 3.91 4.85 -26.77
N TYR A 305 3.22 5.98 -26.59
CA TYR A 305 2.35 6.22 -25.44
C TYR A 305 0.93 5.67 -25.67
N GLY A 306 0.74 4.88 -26.73
CA GLY A 306 -0.51 4.19 -27.02
C GLY A 306 -0.86 3.11 -26.00
N LYS A 307 -2.01 2.50 -26.17
CA LYS A 307 -2.36 1.28 -25.44
C LYS A 307 -1.59 0.12 -26.07
N PRO A 308 -0.79 -0.64 -25.32
CA PRO A 308 -0.26 -1.90 -25.84
C PRO A 308 -1.39 -2.92 -25.96
N MET A 309 -1.18 -4.02 -26.64
CA MET A 309 -1.99 -5.21 -26.60
C MET A 309 -1.04 -6.33 -26.22
N PRO A 310 -1.34 -7.11 -25.17
CA PRO A 310 -2.52 -7.04 -24.30
C PRO A 310 -2.44 -5.92 -23.24
N TYR A 311 -3.61 -5.53 -22.69
CA TYR A 311 -3.69 -4.49 -21.65
C TYR A 311 -4.91 -4.65 -20.76
N GLN A 312 -4.81 -4.10 -19.57
CA GLN A 312 -5.98 -3.92 -18.67
C GLN A 312 -6.54 -2.52 -18.78
N GLN A 313 -7.82 -2.37 -18.51
CA GLN A 313 -8.48 -1.09 -18.32
C GLN A 313 -9.26 -1.11 -17.01
N ILE A 314 -8.85 -0.26 -16.08
CA ILE A 314 -9.36 -0.24 -14.72
C ILE A 314 -10.04 1.09 -14.46
N HIS A 315 -11.27 1.05 -13.95
CA HIS A 315 -12.00 2.21 -13.48
C HIS A 315 -12.42 1.98 -12.02
N HIS A 316 -11.95 2.83 -11.12
CA HIS A 316 -12.30 2.78 -9.72
C HIS A 316 -12.98 4.08 -9.31
N TYR A 317 -14.23 3.99 -8.88
CA TYR A 317 -15.00 5.08 -8.31
C TYR A 317 -15.14 4.87 -6.81
N LYS A 318 -14.93 5.92 -6.01
CA LYS A 318 -15.03 5.85 -4.55
C LYS A 318 -15.76 7.08 -4.03
N ALA A 319 -16.70 6.87 -3.10
CA ALA A 319 -17.36 7.91 -2.32
C ALA A 319 -17.26 7.55 -0.85
N VAL A 320 -16.71 8.43 -0.03
CA VAL A 320 -16.53 8.22 1.42
C VAL A 320 -17.15 9.37 2.19
N LEU A 321 -18.07 9.06 3.09
CA LEU A 321 -18.61 9.96 4.09
C LEU A 321 -17.91 9.68 5.42
N ASP A 322 -17.10 10.64 5.87
CA ASP A 322 -16.36 10.59 7.15
C ASP A 322 -16.96 11.61 8.12
N ASN A 323 -17.45 11.11 9.25
CA ASN A 323 -17.99 11.94 10.31
C ASN A 323 -17.29 11.61 11.63
N SER A 324 -16.99 12.66 12.35
CA SER A 324 -16.43 12.57 13.69
C SER A 324 -17.16 13.54 14.62
N TRP A 325 -17.60 13.05 15.78
CA TRP A 325 -18.31 13.86 16.78
C TRP A 325 -17.62 13.71 18.13
N PHE A 326 -17.22 14.83 18.70
CA PHE A 326 -16.72 14.87 20.07
C PHE A 326 -17.89 14.78 21.05
N LEU A 327 -17.89 13.75 21.89
CA LEU A 327 -18.87 13.51 22.96
C LEU A 327 -18.16 13.74 24.31
N GLY A 328 -18.12 14.99 24.75
CA GLY A 328 -17.20 15.42 25.79
C GLY A 328 -15.75 15.29 25.29
N ASP A 329 -14.89 14.62 26.04
CA ASP A 329 -13.51 14.31 25.65
C ASP A 329 -13.39 13.00 24.86
N GLY A 330 -14.50 12.30 24.62
CA GLY A 330 -14.54 11.10 23.76
C GLY A 330 -14.88 11.44 22.33
N ASN A 331 -14.65 10.50 21.40
CA ASN A 331 -14.89 10.70 19.97
C ASN A 331 -15.69 9.52 19.40
N LEU A 332 -16.80 9.82 18.75
CA LEU A 332 -17.59 8.89 17.94
C LEU A 332 -17.28 9.11 16.47
N LYS A 333 -16.78 8.11 15.79
CA LYS A 333 -16.51 8.14 14.36
C LYS A 333 -17.50 7.27 13.60
N PHE A 334 -17.94 7.75 12.45
CA PHE A 334 -18.79 7.04 11.52
C PHE A 334 -18.29 7.24 10.11
N LEU A 335 -17.91 6.12 9.46
CA LEU A 335 -17.49 6.07 8.07
C LEU A 335 -18.49 5.24 7.27
N LEU A 336 -18.86 5.74 6.11
CA LEU A 336 -19.63 5.01 5.11
C LEU A 336 -18.98 5.21 3.76
N GLY A 337 -18.56 4.13 3.13
CA GLY A 337 -17.90 4.13 1.83
C GLY A 337 -18.66 3.33 0.79
N TYR A 338 -18.73 3.84 -0.43
CA TYR A 338 -19.14 3.07 -1.59
C TYR A 338 -18.03 3.08 -2.62
N GLN A 339 -17.72 1.91 -3.18
CA GLN A 339 -16.72 1.73 -4.22
C GLN A 339 -17.31 0.91 -5.36
N GLN A 340 -16.93 1.27 -6.59
CA GLN A 340 -17.14 0.46 -7.77
C GLN A 340 -15.80 0.29 -8.47
N ASN A 341 -15.32 -0.94 -8.55
CA ASN A 341 -14.13 -1.30 -9.30
C ASN A 341 -14.56 -2.09 -10.55
N ARG A 342 -14.25 -1.58 -11.72
CA ARG A 342 -14.39 -2.31 -12.97
C ARG A 342 -13.03 -2.56 -13.55
N ARG A 343 -12.71 -3.84 -13.75
CA ARG A 343 -11.48 -4.33 -14.36
C ARG A 343 -11.84 -5.06 -15.64
N GLN A 344 -11.18 -4.69 -16.72
CA GLN A 344 -11.36 -5.25 -18.04
C GLN A 344 -9.99 -5.65 -18.59
N GLU A 345 -9.91 -6.83 -19.23
CA GLU A 345 -8.71 -7.36 -19.87
C GLU A 345 -8.98 -7.56 -21.35
N PHE A 346 -8.04 -7.10 -22.16
CA PHE A 346 -8.11 -7.12 -23.62
C PHE A 346 -6.84 -7.81 -24.12
N GLU A 347 -6.98 -8.94 -24.78
CA GLU A 347 -5.87 -9.86 -25.05
C GLU A 347 -5.72 -10.15 -26.55
N GLU A 348 -6.81 -10.14 -27.32
CA GLU A 348 -6.79 -10.53 -28.72
C GLU A 348 -6.39 -9.38 -29.67
N GLU A 349 -5.25 -9.54 -30.35
CA GLU A 349 -4.83 -8.59 -31.41
C GLU A 349 -5.80 -8.58 -32.62
N GLU A 350 -6.38 -9.74 -32.95
CA GLU A 350 -7.31 -9.87 -34.08
C GLU A 350 -8.64 -9.19 -33.78
N ASN A 351 -9.06 -9.15 -32.53
CA ASN A 351 -10.28 -8.49 -32.09
C ASN A 351 -10.08 -7.53 -30.90
N PRO A 352 -9.34 -6.43 -31.08
CA PRO A 352 -8.90 -5.53 -29.99
C PRO A 352 -10.04 -4.82 -29.25
N LYS A 353 -11.30 -5.08 -29.58
CA LYS A 353 -12.49 -4.55 -28.90
C LYS A 353 -13.17 -5.61 -28.04
N GLU A 354 -12.82 -6.86 -28.20
CA GLU A 354 -13.33 -7.93 -27.37
C GLU A 354 -12.69 -7.88 -26.01
N CYS A 355 -13.51 -7.97 -24.99
CA CYS A 355 -13.09 -7.94 -23.60
C CYS A 355 -13.20 -9.37 -23.07
N GLY A 356 -12.08 -10.05 -22.88
CA GLY A 356 -12.03 -11.41 -22.33
C GLY A 356 -12.60 -11.38 -20.92
N LEU A 357 -11.91 -10.80 -19.98
CA LEU A 357 -12.35 -10.66 -18.58
C LEU A 357 -12.93 -9.27 -18.31
N ASP A 358 -14.15 -9.18 -17.80
CA ASP A 358 -14.79 -7.93 -17.36
C ASP A 358 -15.46 -8.12 -15.99
N PHE A 359 -14.76 -7.75 -14.93
CA PHE A 359 -15.25 -7.83 -13.56
C PHE A 359 -15.74 -6.48 -13.07
N MET A 360 -16.97 -6.44 -12.59
CA MET A 360 -17.54 -5.28 -11.92
C MET A 360 -17.82 -5.61 -10.46
N LEU A 361 -17.01 -5.07 -9.55
CA LEU A 361 -17.14 -5.23 -8.11
C LEU A 361 -17.74 -3.98 -7.49
N HIS A 362 -18.85 -4.14 -6.79
CA HIS A 362 -19.46 -3.13 -5.93
C HIS A 362 -19.12 -3.44 -4.47
N THR A 363 -18.63 -2.47 -3.73
CA THR A 363 -18.33 -2.62 -2.30
C THR A 363 -18.94 -1.47 -1.52
N MET A 364 -19.66 -1.78 -0.45
CA MET A 364 -20.11 -0.82 0.55
C MET A 364 -19.41 -1.11 1.87
N ASN A 365 -18.59 -0.18 2.34
CA ASN A 365 -17.89 -0.28 3.63
C ASN A 365 -18.63 0.54 4.69
N TYR A 366 -18.64 0.06 5.92
CA TYR A 366 -19.16 0.81 7.07
C TYR A 366 -18.24 0.61 8.28
N ASP A 367 -18.09 1.68 9.06
CA ASP A 367 -17.37 1.67 10.33
C ASP A 367 -18.07 2.63 11.30
N LEU A 368 -18.36 2.14 12.48
CA LEU A 368 -18.85 2.93 13.59
C LEU A 368 -18.05 2.55 14.82
N HIS A 369 -17.26 3.47 15.33
CA HIS A 369 -16.50 3.21 16.54
C HIS A 369 -16.44 4.42 17.49
N TYR A 370 -16.29 4.12 18.75
CA TYR A 370 -16.16 5.08 19.83
C TYR A 370 -14.76 4.97 20.44
N LEU A 371 -14.11 6.11 20.58
CA LEU A 371 -12.85 6.30 21.29
C LEU A 371 -13.17 6.99 22.61
N SER A 372 -12.81 6.35 23.74
CA SER A 372 -13.03 6.94 25.05
C SER A 372 -12.05 8.10 25.30
N PRO A 373 -12.42 9.04 26.18
CA PRO A 373 -11.42 9.92 26.77
C PRO A 373 -10.38 9.12 27.54
N GLU A 374 -9.21 9.72 27.73
CA GLU A 374 -8.20 9.15 28.61
C GLU A 374 -8.62 9.33 30.06
N MET A 375 -8.72 8.21 30.80
CA MET A 375 -9.11 8.19 32.21
C MET A 375 -8.01 7.52 33.04
N ASN A 376 -7.22 8.31 33.76
CA ASN A 376 -6.09 7.81 34.55
C ASN A 376 -5.13 6.92 33.73
N GLY A 377 -4.80 7.33 32.51
CA GLY A 377 -3.94 6.59 31.58
C GLY A 377 -4.61 5.39 30.88
N TRP A 378 -5.93 5.16 31.08
CA TRP A 378 -6.70 4.19 30.31
C TRP A 378 -7.35 4.85 29.11
N LYS A 379 -7.22 4.19 27.94
CA LYS A 379 -7.97 4.51 26.72
C LYS A 379 -8.65 3.26 26.21
N PHE A 380 -9.89 3.38 25.77
CA PHE A 380 -10.68 2.29 25.21
C PHE A 380 -11.17 2.67 23.81
N SER A 381 -11.20 1.70 22.91
CA SER A 381 -11.93 1.85 21.65
C SER A 381 -12.80 0.63 21.44
N THR A 382 -14.02 0.83 20.97
CA THR A 382 -14.92 -0.25 20.60
C THR A 382 -15.72 0.13 19.38
N GLY A 383 -16.02 -0.84 18.53
CA GLY A 383 -16.75 -0.54 17.32
C GLY A 383 -17.24 -1.78 16.58
N ILE A 384 -17.97 -1.49 15.53
CA ILE A 384 -18.44 -2.44 14.52
C ILE A 384 -18.07 -1.92 13.15
N ASN A 385 -17.50 -2.76 12.31
CA ASN A 385 -17.26 -2.45 10.91
C ASN A 385 -17.39 -3.69 10.03
N GLY A 386 -17.39 -3.46 8.74
CA GLY A 386 -17.50 -4.53 7.76
C GLY A 386 -17.75 -4.00 6.36
N MET A 387 -18.14 -4.92 5.48
CA MET A 387 -18.46 -4.59 4.09
C MET A 387 -19.54 -5.50 3.53
N TRP A 388 -20.23 -4.99 2.53
CA TRP A 388 -21.03 -5.75 1.60
C TRP A 388 -20.41 -5.64 0.22
N GLN A 389 -20.34 -6.78 -0.50
CA GLN A 389 -19.82 -6.82 -1.86
C GLN A 389 -20.76 -7.57 -2.80
N GLN A 390 -20.78 -7.15 -4.06
CA GLN A 390 -21.36 -7.85 -5.19
C GLN A 390 -20.39 -7.78 -6.36
N SER A 391 -20.02 -8.93 -6.91
CA SER A 391 -19.22 -9.03 -8.14
C SER A 391 -20.09 -9.59 -9.26
N ILE A 392 -19.98 -8.96 -10.43
CA ILE A 392 -20.69 -9.31 -11.65
C ILE A 392 -19.65 -9.47 -12.77
N ASN A 393 -19.75 -10.57 -13.52
CA ASN A 393 -18.91 -10.82 -14.69
C ASN A 393 -19.66 -10.41 -15.95
N LYS A 394 -18.97 -9.76 -16.89
CA LYS A 394 -19.53 -9.22 -18.13
C LYS A 394 -18.69 -9.49 -19.38
N GLY A 395 -17.52 -10.10 -19.22
CA GLY A 395 -16.65 -10.49 -20.32
C GLY A 395 -17.15 -11.71 -21.08
N SER A 396 -16.43 -12.08 -22.13
CA SER A 396 -16.64 -13.33 -22.86
C SER A 396 -16.10 -14.54 -22.09
N GLU A 397 -15.11 -14.31 -21.20
CA GLU A 397 -14.47 -15.33 -20.38
C GLU A 397 -14.85 -15.24 -18.92
N PHE A 398 -14.81 -16.37 -18.24
CA PHE A 398 -15.18 -16.48 -16.84
C PHE A 398 -14.12 -17.24 -16.04
N LEU A 399 -13.35 -16.53 -15.23
CA LEU A 399 -12.35 -17.10 -14.33
C LEU A 399 -12.94 -17.42 -12.94
N ILE A 400 -13.79 -16.52 -12.42
CA ILE A 400 -14.49 -16.67 -11.14
C ILE A 400 -16.00 -16.47 -11.32
N PRO A 401 -16.84 -17.09 -10.48
CA PRO A 401 -18.29 -16.86 -10.53
C PRO A 401 -18.67 -15.46 -10.02
N ALA A 402 -19.84 -14.99 -10.43
CA ALA A 402 -20.51 -13.90 -9.74
C ALA A 402 -20.79 -14.28 -8.29
N TYR A 403 -20.69 -13.29 -7.36
CA TYR A 403 -20.86 -13.57 -5.93
C TYR A 403 -21.38 -12.38 -5.14
N HIS A 404 -21.93 -12.70 -3.97
CA HIS A 404 -22.27 -11.77 -2.92
C HIS A 404 -21.51 -12.11 -1.65
N LEU A 405 -21.00 -11.08 -0.96
CA LEU A 405 -20.29 -11.24 0.30
C LEU A 405 -20.82 -10.22 1.30
N PHE A 406 -20.98 -10.63 2.55
CA PHE A 406 -21.29 -9.76 3.66
C PHE A 406 -20.39 -10.07 4.86
N ASP A 407 -19.65 -9.06 5.30
CA ASP A 407 -18.77 -9.13 6.47
C ASP A 407 -19.29 -8.23 7.58
N TYR A 408 -19.19 -8.68 8.81
CA TYR A 408 -19.22 -7.81 9.98
C TYR A 408 -18.20 -8.26 11.02
N GLY A 409 -17.66 -7.28 11.73
CA GLY A 409 -16.74 -7.51 12.82
C GLY A 409 -17.01 -6.57 13.98
N VAL A 410 -16.94 -7.10 15.21
CA VAL A 410 -17.08 -6.32 16.44
C VAL A 410 -15.74 -6.39 17.17
N PHE A 411 -15.23 -5.25 17.61
CA PHE A 411 -13.95 -5.17 18.29
C PHE A 411 -13.98 -4.31 19.54
N ALA A 412 -13.06 -4.60 20.44
CA ALA A 412 -12.73 -3.77 21.57
C ALA A 412 -11.22 -3.77 21.78
N THR A 413 -10.65 -2.59 21.98
CA THR A 413 -9.23 -2.41 22.29
C THR A 413 -9.07 -1.59 23.56
N VAL A 414 -7.97 -1.78 24.24
CA VAL A 414 -7.63 -1.07 25.48
C VAL A 414 -6.14 -0.76 25.48
N SER A 415 -5.78 0.42 25.96
CA SER A 415 -4.41 0.76 26.28
C SER A 415 -4.31 1.37 27.67
N LYS A 416 -3.16 1.18 28.34
CA LYS A 416 -2.85 1.71 29.66
C LYS A 416 -1.43 2.20 29.71
N GLU A 417 -1.27 3.46 30.10
CA GLU A 417 0.02 4.04 30.42
C GLU A 417 0.25 4.03 31.94
N ILE A 418 1.41 3.48 32.37
CA ILE A 418 1.84 3.40 33.75
C ILE A 418 3.29 3.87 33.85
N GLY A 419 3.51 5.17 33.97
CA GLY A 419 4.84 5.75 33.93
C GLY A 419 5.57 5.43 32.63
N LYS A 420 6.62 4.60 32.68
CA LYS A 420 7.42 4.18 31.51
C LYS A 420 6.87 2.94 30.78
N LEU A 421 5.81 2.34 31.29
CA LEU A 421 5.20 1.13 30.74
C LEU A 421 3.91 1.47 30.01
N ASN A 422 3.82 1.08 28.73
CA ASN A 422 2.62 1.11 27.94
C ASN A 422 2.14 -0.31 27.67
N LEU A 423 0.91 -0.60 28.05
CA LEU A 423 0.24 -1.86 27.79
C LEU A 423 -0.86 -1.63 26.77
N SER A 424 -1.01 -2.52 25.81
CA SER A 424 -2.14 -2.50 24.90
C SER A 424 -2.64 -3.90 24.60
N GLY A 425 -3.92 -4.02 24.27
CA GLY A 425 -4.51 -5.28 23.87
C GLY A 425 -5.89 -5.07 23.31
N GLY A 426 -6.42 -6.13 22.71
CA GLY A 426 -7.77 -6.08 22.18
C GLY A 426 -8.19 -7.43 21.64
N ILE A 427 -9.47 -7.50 21.33
CA ILE A 427 -10.12 -8.67 20.76
C ILE A 427 -11.11 -8.22 19.70
N ARG A 428 -11.26 -9.05 18.68
CA ARG A 428 -12.23 -8.87 17.60
C ARG A 428 -12.83 -10.21 17.21
N TYR A 429 -14.14 -10.21 16.93
CA TYR A 429 -14.85 -11.30 16.29
C TYR A 429 -15.29 -10.87 14.91
N ASP A 430 -15.05 -11.70 13.91
CA ASP A 430 -15.44 -11.51 12.52
C ASP A 430 -16.34 -12.64 12.04
N HIS A 431 -17.35 -12.28 11.23
CA HIS A 431 -18.19 -13.20 10.51
C HIS A 431 -18.27 -12.78 9.04
N ARG A 432 -18.02 -13.74 8.13
CA ARG A 432 -18.13 -13.56 6.68
C ARG A 432 -19.15 -14.54 6.12
N HIS A 433 -20.14 -14.03 5.41
CA HIS A 433 -21.06 -14.81 4.59
C HIS A 433 -20.71 -14.62 3.12
N LEU A 434 -20.45 -15.73 2.40
CA LEU A 434 -20.16 -15.74 0.97
C LEU A 434 -21.19 -16.62 0.26
N HIS A 435 -21.79 -16.08 -0.79
CA HIS A 435 -22.70 -16.78 -1.71
C HIS A 435 -22.18 -16.62 -3.13
N SER A 436 -21.83 -17.74 -3.76
CA SER A 436 -21.43 -17.84 -5.17
C SER A 436 -22.62 -18.23 -6.02
N GLU A 437 -22.78 -17.61 -7.18
CA GLU A 437 -23.81 -17.93 -8.15
C GLU A 437 -23.37 -19.08 -9.06
N ALA A 438 -24.34 -19.79 -9.63
CA ALA A 438 -24.08 -20.82 -10.63
C ALA A 438 -23.96 -20.19 -12.02
N LEU A 439 -23.07 -20.74 -12.85
CA LEU A 439 -23.00 -20.47 -14.28
C LEU A 439 -23.05 -21.81 -15.04
N ARG A 440 -23.93 -21.92 -16.04
CA ARG A 440 -23.97 -23.06 -16.93
C ARG A 440 -23.02 -22.90 -18.09
N GLU A 441 -22.48 -23.99 -18.61
CA GLU A 441 -21.62 -23.99 -19.80
C GLU A 441 -22.33 -23.49 -21.08
N GLU A 442 -23.63 -23.65 -21.18
CA GLU A 442 -24.41 -23.11 -22.31
C GLU A 442 -24.54 -21.58 -22.33
N ASP A 443 -24.38 -20.95 -21.16
CA ASP A 443 -24.38 -19.48 -21.03
C ASP A 443 -23.00 -18.87 -21.35
N ASP A 444 -21.99 -19.73 -21.57
CA ASP A 444 -20.63 -19.36 -21.95
C ASP A 444 -20.54 -19.40 -23.48
N ALA A 445 -20.32 -18.26 -24.12
CA ALA A 445 -20.42 -18.09 -25.59
C ALA A 445 -19.41 -18.95 -26.39
N GLU A 446 -18.39 -19.51 -25.74
CA GLU A 446 -17.33 -20.31 -26.37
C GLU A 446 -17.46 -21.83 -26.18
N SER A 447 -18.38 -22.32 -25.37
CA SER A 447 -18.52 -23.77 -25.16
C SER A 447 -19.14 -24.49 -26.37
N HIS A 448 -18.32 -24.80 -27.37
CA HIS A 448 -18.71 -25.61 -28.52
C HIS A 448 -18.74 -27.11 -28.25
N ARG A 449 -18.72 -27.59 -26.99
CA ARG A 449 -18.70 -29.03 -26.67
C ARG A 449 -19.42 -29.39 -25.38
N SER A 450 -20.62 -29.82 -25.48
CA SER A 450 -21.10 -31.04 -24.78
C SER A 450 -22.59 -31.28 -25.04
N GLU A 451 -22.96 -32.46 -25.53
CA GLU A 451 -24.36 -32.91 -25.68
C GLU A 451 -25.00 -33.32 -24.33
N SER A 452 -24.42 -32.99 -23.18
CA SER A 452 -24.99 -33.28 -21.86
C SER A 452 -25.57 -32.02 -21.24
N ASN A 453 -26.87 -31.93 -21.22
CA ASN A 453 -27.73 -30.81 -20.82
C ASN A 453 -27.64 -30.37 -19.33
N ASP A 454 -26.56 -30.65 -18.57
CA ASP A 454 -26.45 -30.39 -17.13
C ASP A 454 -25.04 -30.05 -16.63
N SER A 455 -24.11 -29.59 -17.50
CA SER A 455 -22.78 -29.16 -17.05
C SER A 455 -22.79 -27.72 -16.56
N PHE A 456 -22.17 -27.51 -15.39
CA PHE A 456 -21.96 -26.18 -14.80
C PHE A 456 -20.47 -25.85 -14.81
N ARG A 457 -20.10 -24.71 -15.35
CA ARG A 457 -18.76 -24.13 -15.18
C ARG A 457 -18.54 -23.79 -13.72
N PHE A 458 -19.52 -23.13 -13.08
CA PHE A 458 -19.52 -22.86 -11.65
C PHE A 458 -20.78 -23.41 -11.00
N GLN A 459 -20.61 -24.14 -9.89
CA GLN A 459 -21.74 -24.55 -9.05
C GLN A 459 -21.98 -23.50 -7.97
N ALA A 460 -23.27 -23.18 -7.72
CA ALA A 460 -23.59 -22.28 -6.60
C ALA A 460 -23.22 -22.91 -5.26
N PHE A 461 -22.65 -22.11 -4.37
CA PHE A 461 -22.40 -22.53 -2.99
C PHE A 461 -22.59 -21.38 -2.01
N LYS A 462 -22.77 -21.74 -0.74
CA LYS A 462 -22.80 -20.79 0.38
C LYS A 462 -21.82 -21.23 1.45
N ARG A 463 -21.04 -20.29 1.94
CA ARG A 463 -20.06 -20.53 3.01
C ARG A 463 -20.15 -19.44 4.06
N ASN A 464 -20.02 -19.85 5.31
CA ASN A 464 -19.85 -18.96 6.45
C ASN A 464 -18.47 -19.19 7.05
N PHE A 465 -17.78 -18.12 7.37
CA PHE A 465 -16.49 -18.14 8.02
C PHE A 465 -16.54 -17.28 9.27
N GLU A 466 -16.02 -17.80 10.36
CA GLU A 466 -16.00 -17.12 11.65
C GLU A 466 -14.59 -17.14 12.23
N GLY A 467 -14.19 -16.06 12.86
CA GLY A 467 -12.87 -15.97 13.45
C GLY A 467 -12.80 -14.99 14.62
N VAL A 468 -11.89 -15.30 15.52
CA VAL A 468 -11.51 -14.39 16.59
C VAL A 468 -10.07 -13.97 16.36
N THR A 469 -9.80 -12.68 16.33
CA THR A 469 -8.47 -12.10 16.32
C THR A 469 -8.22 -11.39 17.64
N GLY A 470 -6.97 -11.25 18.02
CA GLY A 470 -6.61 -10.61 19.28
C GLY A 470 -5.15 -10.24 19.33
N SER A 471 -4.81 -9.27 20.15
CA SER A 471 -3.42 -8.93 20.45
C SER A 471 -3.25 -8.49 21.88
N ILE A 472 -2.07 -8.71 22.41
CA ILE A 472 -1.60 -8.17 23.67
C ILE A 472 -0.14 -7.76 23.51
N GLY A 473 0.19 -6.56 23.97
CA GLY A 473 1.53 -6.05 23.83
C GLY A 473 1.93 -5.12 24.96
N LEU A 474 3.21 -4.95 25.11
CA LEU A 474 3.81 -4.00 26.02
C LEU A 474 4.98 -3.26 25.35
N ALA A 475 5.14 -1.98 25.69
CA ALA A 475 6.32 -1.19 25.41
C ALA A 475 6.84 -0.62 26.74
N TYR A 476 8.13 -0.80 27.02
CA TYR A 476 8.74 -0.38 28.27
C TYR A 476 10.05 0.37 28.02
N GLU A 477 10.14 1.59 28.52
CA GLU A 477 11.37 2.39 28.50
C GLU A 477 12.29 1.94 29.66
N ILE A 478 13.22 1.04 29.34
CA ILE A 478 14.17 0.48 30.32
C ILE A 478 15.17 1.53 30.80
N LEU A 479 15.75 2.27 29.85
CA LEU A 479 16.65 3.40 30.04
C LEU A 479 16.12 4.61 29.28
N PRO A 480 16.54 5.82 29.60
CA PRO A 480 16.21 6.97 28.75
C PRO A 480 16.54 6.65 27.31
N ASP A 481 15.54 6.87 26.42
CA ASP A 481 15.66 6.65 24.97
C ASP A 481 15.89 5.21 24.51
N PHE A 482 15.81 4.21 25.41
CA PHE A 482 15.88 2.78 25.07
C PHE A 482 14.60 2.04 25.47
N ASN A 483 13.88 1.54 24.46
CA ASN A 483 12.62 0.84 24.63
C ASN A 483 12.73 -0.63 24.23
N ILE A 484 12.05 -1.48 24.98
CA ILE A 484 11.76 -2.87 24.60
C ILE A 484 10.26 -2.98 24.32
N LYS A 485 9.91 -3.67 23.24
CA LYS A 485 8.54 -3.91 22.80
C LYS A 485 8.32 -5.40 22.66
N LEU A 486 7.21 -5.89 23.18
CA LEU A 486 6.76 -7.27 23.01
C LEU A 486 5.31 -7.25 22.54
N ASN A 487 5.00 -8.06 21.54
CA ASN A 487 3.64 -8.21 21.04
C ASN A 487 3.36 -9.67 20.72
N LEU A 488 2.18 -10.16 21.12
CA LEU A 488 1.64 -11.45 20.73
C LEU A 488 0.28 -11.20 20.08
N ALA A 489 0.13 -11.66 18.85
CA ALA A 489 -1.10 -11.44 18.09
C ALA A 489 -1.59 -12.73 17.43
N ARG A 490 -2.91 -12.88 17.34
CA ARG A 490 -3.60 -13.91 16.59
C ARG A 490 -4.31 -13.29 15.39
N GLY A 491 -4.05 -13.83 14.18
CA GLY A 491 -4.72 -13.43 12.93
C GLY A 491 -5.71 -14.47 12.45
N PHE A 492 -6.63 -14.02 11.60
CA PHE A 492 -7.64 -14.83 10.93
C PHE A 492 -7.87 -14.27 9.52
N ARG A 493 -7.94 -15.17 8.51
CA ARG A 493 -8.30 -14.83 7.12
C ARG A 493 -9.26 -15.89 6.56
N ALA A 494 -10.36 -15.47 6.02
CA ALA A 494 -11.25 -16.34 5.25
C ALA A 494 -10.70 -16.54 3.83
N PRO A 495 -10.87 -17.72 3.21
CA PRO A 495 -10.60 -17.91 1.79
C PRO A 495 -11.46 -16.94 0.95
N ASN A 496 -10.87 -16.41 -0.13
CA ASN A 496 -11.59 -15.54 -1.06
C ASN A 496 -12.30 -16.35 -2.15
N ILE A 497 -13.00 -15.66 -3.06
CA ILE A 497 -13.79 -16.31 -4.12
C ILE A 497 -12.89 -17.05 -5.12
N SER A 498 -11.72 -16.50 -5.50
CA SER A 498 -10.84 -17.16 -6.45
C SER A 498 -10.24 -18.43 -5.86
N GLU A 499 -9.79 -18.39 -4.61
CA GLU A 499 -9.27 -19.58 -3.91
C GLU A 499 -10.33 -20.69 -3.76
N LEU A 500 -11.60 -20.33 -3.63
CA LEU A 500 -12.68 -21.27 -3.46
C LEU A 500 -13.25 -21.82 -4.79
N SER A 501 -13.22 -21.02 -5.86
CA SER A 501 -14.08 -21.29 -7.01
C SER A 501 -13.53 -20.85 -8.36
N SER A 502 -12.23 -20.54 -8.52
CA SER A 502 -11.67 -20.34 -9.85
C SER A 502 -11.89 -21.58 -10.73
N ASN A 503 -12.23 -21.38 -11.99
CA ASN A 503 -12.33 -22.43 -13.00
C ASN A 503 -12.18 -21.82 -14.39
N GLY A 504 -10.97 -21.52 -14.81
CA GLY A 504 -10.70 -20.90 -16.10
C GLY A 504 -9.23 -20.53 -16.28
N VAL A 505 -8.91 -20.10 -17.48
CA VAL A 505 -7.60 -19.57 -17.80
C VAL A 505 -7.46 -18.17 -17.20
N HIS A 506 -6.31 -17.90 -16.65
CA HIS A 506 -5.89 -16.59 -16.23
C HIS A 506 -4.75 -16.17 -17.16
N GLU A 507 -5.08 -15.44 -18.20
CA GLU A 507 -4.22 -15.20 -19.35
C GLU A 507 -2.88 -14.56 -18.95
N GLY A 508 -2.92 -13.48 -18.16
CA GLY A 508 -1.70 -12.81 -17.72
C GLY A 508 -0.75 -13.66 -16.86
N THR A 509 -1.16 -14.89 -16.44
CA THR A 509 -0.29 -15.89 -15.80
C THR A 509 -0.10 -17.15 -16.64
N GLN A 510 -0.84 -17.30 -17.72
CA GLN A 510 -0.88 -18.49 -18.56
C GLN A 510 -1.11 -19.77 -17.73
N ARG A 511 -2.11 -19.73 -16.83
CA ARG A 511 -2.47 -20.82 -15.93
C ARG A 511 -3.96 -21.09 -15.99
N TYR A 512 -4.32 -22.36 -16.00
CA TYR A 512 -5.70 -22.76 -15.71
C TYR A 512 -5.87 -22.88 -14.19
N GLU A 513 -6.64 -22.01 -13.59
CA GLU A 513 -6.83 -21.96 -12.14
C GLU A 513 -8.05 -22.76 -11.69
N LEU A 514 -7.85 -23.63 -10.71
CA LEU A 514 -8.90 -24.44 -10.07
C LEU A 514 -9.04 -24.05 -8.60
N GLY A 515 -10.21 -23.57 -8.22
CA GLY A 515 -10.58 -23.32 -6.84
C GLY A 515 -10.80 -24.60 -6.03
N ASN A 516 -10.93 -24.43 -4.72
CA ASN A 516 -11.20 -25.54 -3.80
C ASN A 516 -12.21 -25.10 -2.72
N THR A 517 -13.46 -25.47 -2.90
CA THR A 517 -14.55 -25.12 -1.97
C THR A 517 -14.40 -25.72 -0.57
N ARG A 518 -13.45 -26.64 -0.33
CA ARG A 518 -13.17 -27.28 0.96
C ARG A 518 -12.14 -26.56 1.81
N LEU A 519 -11.53 -25.49 1.30
CA LEU A 519 -10.54 -24.72 2.04
C LEU A 519 -11.09 -24.21 3.37
N LYS A 520 -10.22 -24.23 4.38
CA LYS A 520 -10.49 -23.72 5.73
C LYS A 520 -9.85 -22.34 5.88
N PRO A 521 -10.37 -21.51 6.80
CA PRO A 521 -9.70 -20.23 7.13
C PRO A 521 -8.27 -20.42 7.59
N GLU A 522 -7.41 -19.50 7.20
CA GLU A 522 -6.08 -19.37 7.77
C GLU A 522 -6.15 -18.78 9.18
N ASN A 523 -5.31 -19.29 10.07
CA ASN A 523 -5.16 -18.77 11.42
C ASN A 523 -3.67 -18.64 11.74
N SER A 524 -3.25 -17.51 12.29
CA SER A 524 -1.86 -17.29 12.66
C SER A 524 -1.69 -16.95 14.13
N TRP A 525 -0.48 -17.26 14.64
CA TRP A 525 0.05 -16.74 15.89
C TRP A 525 1.39 -16.09 15.60
N GLN A 526 1.50 -14.82 15.88
CA GLN A 526 2.72 -14.04 15.69
C GLN A 526 3.22 -13.49 17.03
N PHE A 527 4.52 -13.65 17.24
CA PHE A 527 5.27 -13.02 18.33
C PHE A 527 6.26 -12.03 17.74
N ASP A 528 6.33 -10.83 18.30
CA ASP A 528 7.25 -9.77 17.92
C ASP A 528 8.06 -9.31 19.14
N LEU A 529 9.36 -9.11 18.93
CA LEU A 529 10.29 -8.46 19.86
C LEU A 529 10.88 -7.25 19.16
N GLY A 530 10.66 -6.05 19.70
CA GLY A 530 11.24 -4.79 19.24
C GLY A 530 12.22 -4.22 20.25
N LEU A 531 13.31 -3.64 19.77
CA LEU A 531 14.27 -2.86 20.53
C LEU A 531 14.49 -1.53 19.81
N ASP A 532 14.21 -0.42 20.47
CA ASP A 532 14.37 0.92 19.92
C ASP A 532 15.31 1.73 20.80
N TYR A 533 16.29 2.35 20.17
CA TYR A 533 17.19 3.31 20.79
C TYR A 533 17.21 4.61 20.01
N SER A 534 17.10 5.75 20.69
CA SER A 534 17.13 7.06 20.05
C SER A 534 17.93 8.03 20.88
N SER A 535 19.01 8.55 20.31
CA SER A 535 19.83 9.61 20.86
C SER A 535 20.05 10.71 19.80
N PRO A 536 20.63 11.85 20.14
CA PRO A 536 20.97 12.88 19.16
C PRO A 536 21.92 12.42 18.05
N ILE A 537 22.69 11.36 18.29
CA ILE A 537 23.73 10.87 17.36
C ILE A 537 23.28 9.60 16.64
N ILE A 538 22.52 8.73 17.30
CA ILE A 538 22.15 7.42 16.77
C ILE A 538 20.67 7.17 17.03
N SER A 539 19.95 6.78 16.01
CA SER A 539 18.63 6.14 16.08
C SER A 539 18.74 4.72 15.56
N ALA A 540 18.31 3.75 16.33
CA ALA A 540 18.40 2.32 15.97
C ALA A 540 17.12 1.59 16.35
N GLU A 541 16.64 0.74 15.45
CA GLU A 541 15.49 -0.13 15.64
C GLU A 541 15.86 -1.55 15.21
N LEU A 542 15.51 -2.53 16.04
CA LEU A 542 15.61 -3.95 15.72
C LEU A 542 14.25 -4.60 15.99
N SER A 543 13.70 -5.29 15.01
CA SER A 543 12.47 -6.07 15.13
C SER A 543 12.72 -7.52 14.74
N LEU A 544 12.44 -8.44 15.65
CA LEU A 544 12.48 -9.89 15.43
C LEU A 544 11.07 -10.44 15.48
N PHE A 545 10.73 -11.36 14.59
CA PHE A 545 9.38 -11.92 14.56
C PHE A 545 9.37 -13.41 14.25
N ALA A 546 8.36 -14.07 14.80
CA ALA A 546 8.05 -15.48 14.55
C ALA A 546 6.54 -15.62 14.33
N ASN A 547 6.15 -16.19 13.21
CA ASN A 547 4.75 -16.40 12.85
C ASN A 547 4.50 -17.86 12.47
N ARG A 548 3.48 -18.48 13.06
CA ARG A 548 2.96 -19.80 12.73
C ARG A 548 1.59 -19.65 12.10
N ILE A 549 1.41 -20.16 10.88
CA ILE A 549 0.14 -20.11 10.14
C ILE A 549 -0.36 -21.54 9.93
N ASN A 550 -1.58 -21.81 10.35
CA ASN A 550 -2.29 -23.03 10.03
C ASN A 550 -3.20 -22.82 8.83
N HIS A 551 -3.30 -23.82 7.97
CA HIS A 551 -4.08 -23.81 6.73
C HIS A 551 -3.66 -22.67 5.77
N TYR A 552 -2.36 -22.36 5.67
CA TYR A 552 -1.84 -21.41 4.69
C TYR A 552 -2.26 -21.83 3.28
N ILE A 553 -2.98 -20.97 2.55
CA ILE A 553 -3.54 -21.26 1.23
C ILE A 553 -2.54 -20.81 0.17
N TYR A 554 -2.29 -21.69 -0.81
CA TYR A 554 -1.42 -21.43 -1.95
C TYR A 554 -1.91 -22.22 -3.15
N SER A 555 -1.44 -21.88 -4.34
CA SER A 555 -1.71 -22.57 -5.60
C SER A 555 -0.57 -23.54 -5.89
N GLU A 556 -0.89 -24.76 -6.30
CA GLU A 556 0.04 -25.82 -6.64
C GLU A 556 -0.26 -26.40 -8.03
N LYS A 557 0.79 -26.56 -8.83
CA LYS A 557 0.71 -27.13 -10.17
C LYS A 557 0.26 -28.59 -10.09
N LEU A 558 -0.72 -28.95 -10.89
CA LEU A 558 -1.20 -30.33 -10.95
C LEU A 558 -0.30 -31.17 -11.85
N ALA A 559 0.03 -32.38 -11.41
CA ALA A 559 0.80 -33.35 -12.17
C ALA A 559 0.06 -34.70 -12.23
N ASP A 560 0.25 -35.41 -13.34
CA ASP A 560 -0.26 -36.77 -13.53
C ASP A 560 0.61 -37.81 -12.78
N GLU A 561 0.24 -39.07 -12.86
CA GLU A 561 0.99 -40.18 -12.25
C GLU A 561 2.43 -40.33 -12.77
N LYS A 562 2.77 -39.70 -13.90
CA LYS A 562 4.11 -39.70 -14.51
C LYS A 562 4.87 -38.40 -14.22
N ASN A 563 4.32 -37.56 -13.32
CA ASN A 563 4.87 -36.26 -13.00
C ASN A 563 4.93 -35.28 -14.19
N GLN A 564 3.97 -35.42 -15.14
CA GLN A 564 3.79 -34.45 -16.21
C GLN A 564 2.71 -33.45 -15.83
N PRO A 565 2.81 -32.17 -16.26
CA PRO A 565 1.77 -31.18 -16.01
C PRO A 565 0.41 -31.65 -16.53
N VAL A 566 -0.63 -31.51 -15.73
CA VAL A 566 -2.01 -31.66 -16.19
C VAL A 566 -2.35 -30.43 -17.01
N LEU A 567 -2.82 -30.62 -18.25
CA LEU A 567 -3.27 -29.54 -19.12
C LEU A 567 -4.81 -29.55 -19.15
N ILE A 568 -5.41 -28.37 -19.06
CA ILE A 568 -6.83 -28.11 -19.31
C ILE A 568 -6.85 -26.96 -20.32
N ASP A 569 -7.55 -27.12 -21.41
CA ASP A 569 -7.57 -26.18 -22.56
C ASP A 569 -6.14 -25.78 -22.99
N ASP A 570 -5.28 -26.80 -23.16
CA ASP A 570 -3.84 -26.70 -23.52
C ASP A 570 -2.99 -25.89 -22.53
N THR A 571 -3.54 -25.49 -21.39
CA THR A 571 -2.90 -24.65 -20.37
C THR A 571 -2.58 -25.46 -19.10
N PRO A 572 -1.39 -25.29 -18.47
CA PRO A 572 -1.04 -25.97 -17.23
C PRO A 572 -2.02 -25.64 -16.10
N ALA A 573 -2.56 -26.69 -15.48
CA ALA A 573 -3.56 -26.55 -14.42
C ALA A 573 -2.92 -26.41 -13.04
N TYR A 574 -3.47 -25.49 -12.24
CA TYR A 574 -3.07 -25.22 -10.86
C TYR A 574 -4.31 -25.28 -9.96
N GLN A 575 -4.17 -25.89 -8.79
CA GLN A 575 -5.28 -25.97 -7.83
C GLN A 575 -4.92 -25.31 -6.50
N PHE A 576 -5.86 -24.57 -5.94
CA PHE A 576 -5.72 -24.02 -4.60
C PHE A 576 -5.77 -25.12 -3.54
N THR A 577 -4.77 -25.14 -2.68
CA THR A 577 -4.60 -26.10 -1.59
C THR A 577 -4.17 -25.37 -0.31
N SER A 578 -3.99 -26.09 0.78
CA SER A 578 -3.51 -25.49 2.03
C SER A 578 -2.59 -26.40 2.82
N GLY A 579 -1.63 -25.79 3.48
CA GLY A 579 -0.69 -26.45 4.38
C GLY A 579 -0.40 -25.60 5.62
N ASP A 580 0.48 -26.07 6.50
CA ASP A 580 0.93 -25.31 7.64
C ASP A 580 2.23 -24.59 7.32
N ALA A 581 2.38 -23.33 7.73
CA ALA A 581 3.55 -22.52 7.46
C ALA A 581 4.19 -21.96 8.75
N ARG A 582 5.49 -21.66 8.66
CA ARG A 582 6.25 -20.95 9.68
C ARG A 582 7.11 -19.89 9.03
N ILE A 583 7.05 -18.68 9.57
CA ILE A 583 7.84 -17.55 9.11
C ILE A 583 8.66 -17.05 10.29
N LEU A 584 9.97 -16.90 10.08
CA LEU A 584 10.90 -16.32 11.03
C LEU A 584 11.66 -15.20 10.32
N GLY A 585 11.89 -14.09 10.99
CA GLY A 585 12.66 -13.02 10.38
C GLY A 585 13.10 -11.94 11.33
N GLY A 586 13.83 -10.99 10.75
CA GLY A 586 14.31 -9.83 11.47
C GLY A 586 14.50 -8.62 10.53
N GLU A 587 14.28 -7.47 11.11
CA GLU A 587 14.44 -6.16 10.48
C GLU A 587 15.30 -5.30 11.39
N ALA A 588 16.25 -4.58 10.81
CA ALA A 588 17.07 -3.62 11.53
C ALA A 588 17.15 -2.31 10.77
N SER A 589 17.11 -1.20 11.47
CA SER A 589 17.32 0.15 10.95
C SER A 589 18.28 0.89 11.88
N ILE A 590 19.30 1.52 11.33
CA ILE A 590 20.26 2.36 12.08
C ILE A 590 20.49 3.62 11.29
N ASP A 591 20.26 4.77 11.91
CA ASP A 591 20.54 6.08 11.37
C ASP A 591 21.55 6.80 12.30
N ILE A 592 22.67 7.22 11.76
CA ILE A 592 23.78 7.82 12.50
C ILE A 592 23.97 9.26 12.02
N HIS A 593 24.00 10.20 12.96
CA HIS A 593 24.24 11.63 12.76
C HIS A 593 25.57 12.03 13.40
N PRO A 594 26.73 11.71 12.77
CA PRO A 594 28.04 11.94 13.42
C PRO A 594 28.37 13.42 13.58
N VAL A 595 27.83 14.24 12.71
CA VAL A 595 27.84 15.71 12.77
C VAL A 595 26.51 16.24 12.27
N GLU A 596 26.19 17.47 12.63
CA GLU A 596 25.03 18.18 12.08
C GLU A 596 25.10 18.17 10.55
N HIS A 597 24.03 17.90 9.87
CA HIS A 597 23.93 17.81 8.39
C HIS A 597 24.46 16.55 7.71
N LEU A 598 25.08 15.60 8.41
CA LEU A 598 25.51 14.33 7.84
C LEU A 598 24.68 13.17 8.43
N HIS A 599 24.04 12.41 7.55
CA HIS A 599 23.22 11.24 7.88
C HIS A 599 23.80 10.01 7.22
N ILE A 600 23.88 8.91 7.95
CA ILE A 600 24.31 7.61 7.47
C ILE A 600 23.24 6.60 7.88
N GLY A 601 22.36 6.28 6.92
CA GLY A 601 21.27 5.34 7.09
C GLY A 601 21.67 3.93 6.70
N ASN A 602 21.22 2.93 7.46
CA ASN A 602 21.36 1.52 7.14
C ASN A 602 20.08 0.77 7.51
N THR A 603 19.57 -0.02 6.60
CA THR A 603 18.45 -0.93 6.86
C THR A 603 18.79 -2.34 6.40
N PHE A 604 18.33 -3.31 7.14
CA PHE A 604 18.47 -4.72 6.80
C PHE A 604 17.15 -5.45 7.03
N SER A 605 16.77 -6.34 6.12
CA SER A 605 15.61 -7.21 6.30
C SER A 605 15.93 -8.62 5.84
N TYR A 606 15.43 -9.58 6.62
CA TYR A 606 15.53 -11.00 6.32
C TYR A 606 14.26 -11.73 6.74
N VAL A 607 13.79 -12.62 5.88
CA VAL A 607 12.69 -13.52 6.16
C VAL A 607 12.98 -14.93 5.69
N ASN A 608 12.61 -15.92 6.50
CA ASN A 608 12.64 -17.34 6.16
C ASN A 608 11.24 -17.90 6.33
N SER A 609 10.60 -18.22 5.21
CA SER A 609 9.21 -18.67 5.14
C SER A 609 9.18 -20.11 4.65
N VAL A 610 8.70 -21.04 5.46
CA VAL A 610 8.68 -22.47 5.16
C VAL A 610 7.30 -23.08 5.36
N GLN A 611 6.91 -23.95 4.44
CA GLN A 611 5.81 -24.89 4.62
C GLN A 611 6.30 -26.08 5.46
N LEU A 612 5.45 -26.55 6.34
CA LEU A 612 5.79 -27.65 7.23
C LEU A 612 5.23 -28.95 6.68
N HIS A 613 6.02 -30.00 6.83
CA HIS A 613 5.65 -31.35 6.40
C HIS A 613 5.45 -31.49 4.87
N GLN A 614 6.12 -30.63 4.09
CA GLN A 614 6.12 -30.68 2.63
C GLN A 614 7.44 -31.25 2.07
N PRO A 615 7.42 -31.80 0.83
CA PRO A 615 8.61 -32.19 0.07
C PRO A 615 9.59 -31.00 -0.10
N SER A 616 10.82 -31.29 -0.51
CA SER A 616 11.87 -30.27 -0.69
C SER A 616 11.49 -29.19 -1.70
N GLU A 617 10.74 -29.55 -2.74
CA GLU A 617 10.31 -28.66 -3.82
C GLU A 617 9.21 -27.67 -3.39
N SER A 618 8.32 -28.11 -2.49
CA SER A 618 7.26 -27.28 -1.90
C SER A 618 7.61 -26.76 -0.50
N LYS A 619 8.88 -26.82 -0.10
CA LYS A 619 9.31 -26.48 1.26
C LYS A 619 9.19 -25.01 1.59
N TYR A 620 9.47 -24.11 0.65
CA TYR A 620 9.44 -22.67 0.89
C TYR A 620 8.08 -22.08 0.47
N LEU A 621 7.72 -20.95 1.03
CA LEU A 621 6.53 -20.22 0.58
C LEU A 621 6.82 -19.52 -0.75
N PRO A 622 5.82 -19.43 -1.65
CA PRO A 622 5.96 -18.68 -2.90
C PRO A 622 6.32 -17.20 -2.63
N PHE A 623 7.12 -16.63 -3.53
CA PHE A 623 7.50 -15.21 -3.54
C PHE A 623 8.18 -14.71 -2.26
N THR A 624 8.89 -15.57 -1.54
CA THR A 624 9.69 -15.19 -0.38
C THR A 624 10.80 -14.21 -0.80
N PRO A 625 10.83 -12.96 -0.30
CA PRO A 625 11.79 -11.96 -0.75
C PRO A 625 13.23 -12.33 -0.34
N ALA A 626 14.19 -11.90 -1.17
CA ALA A 626 15.60 -12.01 -0.84
C ALA A 626 15.96 -11.16 0.39
N PRO A 627 16.99 -11.57 1.17
CA PRO A 627 17.54 -10.68 2.18
C PRO A 627 18.06 -9.40 1.53
N ARG A 628 17.73 -8.24 2.12
CA ARG A 628 18.04 -6.92 1.54
C ARG A 628 18.77 -6.04 2.55
N TRP A 629 19.82 -5.39 2.08
CA TRP A 629 20.55 -4.37 2.84
C TRP A 629 20.60 -3.09 2.02
N VAL A 630 20.13 -2.00 2.60
CA VAL A 630 20.19 -0.66 2.01
C VAL A 630 21.04 0.21 2.91
N SER A 631 22.02 0.89 2.33
CA SER A 631 22.87 1.86 3.03
C SER A 631 22.89 3.15 2.24
N ASP A 632 22.73 4.29 2.95
CA ASP A 632 22.80 5.58 2.32
C ASP A 632 23.61 6.59 3.17
N VAL A 633 24.21 7.54 2.46
CA VAL A 633 24.88 8.69 3.04
C VAL A 633 24.24 9.93 2.44
N ARG A 634 23.72 10.79 3.30
CA ARG A 634 23.10 12.05 2.93
C ARG A 634 23.82 13.22 3.62
N TYR A 635 24.14 14.23 2.84
CA TYR A 635 24.70 15.48 3.35
C TYR A 635 23.75 16.65 3.00
N GLU A 636 23.39 17.43 4.01
CA GLU A 636 22.61 18.66 3.87
C GLU A 636 23.54 19.85 3.92
N PHE A 637 23.49 20.68 2.88
CA PHE A 637 24.32 21.88 2.81
C PHE A 637 23.70 22.99 3.64
N VAL A 638 24.55 23.71 4.38
CA VAL A 638 24.14 24.93 5.08
C VAL A 638 23.82 26.01 4.05
N CYS A 639 22.57 26.39 3.96
CA CYS A 639 22.09 27.45 3.08
C CYS A 639 21.85 28.74 3.89
N ASP A 640 21.87 29.88 3.22
CA ASP A 640 21.55 31.18 3.84
C ASP A 640 20.06 31.31 4.23
N GLY A 641 19.24 30.34 3.86
CA GLY A 641 17.79 30.26 4.11
C GLY A 641 16.97 31.34 3.37
N LYS A 642 17.60 32.21 2.59
CA LYS A 642 16.93 33.31 1.87
C LYS A 642 16.38 32.86 0.52
N THR A 643 17.24 32.20 -0.26
CA THR A 643 16.90 31.75 -1.62
C THR A 643 16.80 30.22 -1.71
N PHE A 644 17.78 29.53 -1.13
CA PHE A 644 17.82 28.06 -1.10
C PHE A 644 17.71 27.57 0.33
N ASP A 645 17.02 26.44 0.48
CA ASP A 645 16.84 25.76 1.75
C ASP A 645 16.84 24.24 1.50
N HIS A 646 17.22 23.46 2.50
CA HIS A 646 17.24 21.99 2.43
C HIS A 646 17.96 21.43 1.18
N LEU A 647 19.05 22.10 0.76
CA LEU A 647 19.90 21.56 -0.31
C LEU A 647 20.60 20.30 0.19
N PHE A 648 20.37 19.17 -0.46
CA PHE A 648 20.97 17.90 -0.08
C PHE A 648 21.49 17.10 -1.27
N VAL A 649 22.42 16.21 -0.98
CA VAL A 649 22.85 15.13 -1.87
C VAL A 649 22.83 13.83 -1.06
N LYS A 650 22.26 12.75 -1.62
CA LYS A 650 22.21 11.41 -1.04
C LYS A 650 22.77 10.40 -2.02
N LEU A 651 23.68 9.56 -1.56
CA LEU A 651 24.14 8.36 -2.26
C LEU A 651 23.59 7.14 -1.54
N GLN A 652 23.09 6.17 -2.28
CA GLN A 652 22.48 4.97 -1.73
C GLN A 652 23.00 3.73 -2.46
N ILE A 653 23.29 2.69 -1.70
CA ILE A 653 23.61 1.35 -2.15
C ILE A 653 22.45 0.45 -1.70
N ASP A 654 21.85 -0.28 -2.64
CA ASP A 654 20.80 -1.25 -2.39
C ASP A 654 21.29 -2.64 -2.79
N CYS A 655 21.54 -3.47 -1.80
CA CYS A 655 22.06 -4.81 -1.96
C CYS A 655 20.97 -5.84 -1.75
N ASN A 656 20.55 -6.49 -2.81
CA ASN A 656 19.70 -7.68 -2.75
C ASN A 656 20.62 -8.91 -2.74
N LEU A 657 20.58 -9.67 -1.65
CA LEU A 657 21.41 -10.84 -1.48
C LEU A 657 20.82 -12.01 -2.28
N ARG A 658 21.61 -13.09 -2.41
CA ARG A 658 21.17 -14.28 -3.13
C ARG A 658 19.93 -14.90 -2.46
N GLN A 659 18.91 -15.23 -3.28
CA GLN A 659 17.73 -15.97 -2.85
C GLN A 659 17.79 -17.41 -3.35
N ASN A 660 17.93 -18.36 -2.42
CA ASN A 660 17.91 -19.80 -2.69
C ASN A 660 16.68 -20.48 -2.05
N HIS A 661 15.84 -19.73 -1.36
CA HIS A 661 14.66 -20.22 -0.65
C HIS A 661 13.42 -19.85 -1.44
N TYR A 662 13.16 -20.56 -2.52
CA TYR A 662 12.06 -20.32 -3.43
C TYR A 662 11.15 -21.55 -3.53
N PHE A 663 9.93 -21.36 -3.98
CA PHE A 663 8.95 -22.41 -4.19
C PHE A 663 9.16 -23.03 -5.57
N ALA A 664 9.79 -24.22 -5.61
CA ALA A 664 10.19 -24.87 -6.87
C ALA A 664 9.08 -25.67 -7.53
N ALA A 665 8.03 -26.09 -6.77
CA ALA A 665 7.01 -27.02 -7.27
C ALA A 665 6.18 -26.51 -8.45
N ASN A 666 6.08 -25.18 -8.61
CA ASN A 666 5.33 -24.58 -9.71
C ASN A 666 6.15 -24.30 -10.96
N ASP A 667 7.47 -24.50 -10.93
CA ASP A 667 8.42 -24.16 -12.02
C ASP A 667 8.44 -22.65 -12.39
N THR A 668 7.83 -21.78 -11.56
CA THR A 668 7.72 -20.34 -11.80
C THR A 668 8.75 -19.51 -11.06
N GLU A 669 9.45 -20.12 -10.09
CA GLU A 669 10.48 -19.46 -9.29
C GLU A 669 11.82 -20.21 -9.44
N THR A 670 12.91 -19.46 -9.47
CA THR A 670 14.27 -19.99 -9.50
C THR A 670 15.17 -19.28 -8.50
N ALA A 671 16.34 -19.84 -8.23
CA ALA A 671 17.34 -19.17 -7.41
C ALA A 671 17.79 -17.85 -8.07
N THR A 672 17.68 -16.75 -7.32
CA THR A 672 18.06 -15.42 -7.82
C THR A 672 19.46 -15.05 -7.33
N PRO A 673 20.42 -14.69 -8.21
CA PRO A 673 21.74 -14.23 -7.81
C PRO A 673 21.66 -12.89 -7.06
N SER A 674 22.70 -12.60 -6.25
CA SER A 674 22.79 -11.29 -5.60
C SER A 674 23.10 -10.18 -6.62
N TYR A 675 22.53 -9.02 -6.39
CA TYR A 675 22.84 -7.81 -7.16
C TYR A 675 22.85 -6.58 -6.25
N THR A 676 23.53 -5.54 -6.73
CA THR A 676 23.66 -4.27 -5.99
C THR A 676 23.37 -3.12 -6.94
N LEU A 677 22.46 -2.25 -6.51
CA LEU A 677 22.10 -1.01 -7.20
C LEU A 677 22.82 0.16 -6.54
N LEU A 678 23.29 1.10 -7.36
CA LEU A 678 23.81 2.38 -6.90
C LEU A 678 22.82 3.47 -7.32
N ASN A 679 22.33 4.23 -6.35
CA ASN A 679 21.37 5.30 -6.54
C ASN A 679 21.93 6.62 -6.03
N MET A 680 21.49 7.74 -6.62
CA MET A 680 21.86 9.09 -6.22
C MET A 680 20.64 9.99 -6.24
N TYR A 681 20.49 10.82 -5.22
CA TYR A 681 19.42 11.79 -5.10
C TYR A 681 19.97 13.15 -4.72
N ALA A 682 19.36 14.21 -5.22
CA ALA A 682 19.67 15.58 -4.84
C ALA A 682 18.39 16.41 -4.87
N GLY A 683 18.28 17.39 -4.01
CA GLY A 683 17.11 18.26 -3.98
C GLY A 683 17.34 19.54 -3.23
N THR A 684 16.47 20.53 -3.45
CA THR A 684 16.49 21.82 -2.75
C THR A 684 15.11 22.46 -2.80
N ASP A 685 14.80 23.23 -1.78
CA ASP A 685 13.66 24.15 -1.76
C ASP A 685 14.15 25.56 -2.18
N VAL A 686 13.43 26.17 -3.12
CA VAL A 686 13.65 27.56 -3.53
C VAL A 686 12.61 28.44 -2.84
N LYS A 687 13.08 29.45 -2.12
CA LYS A 687 12.25 30.41 -1.38
C LYS A 687 12.12 31.75 -2.12
N LEU A 688 10.97 32.34 -2.02
CA LEU A 688 10.71 33.72 -2.43
C LEU A 688 10.06 34.47 -1.26
N HIS A 689 10.66 35.57 -0.84
CA HIS A 689 10.23 36.35 0.35
C HIS A 689 10.03 35.47 1.60
N GLY A 690 10.96 34.53 1.83
CA GLY A 690 10.94 33.64 2.99
C GLY A 690 9.94 32.50 2.94
N LYS A 691 9.10 32.39 1.88
CA LYS A 691 8.15 31.29 1.67
C LYS A 691 8.67 30.35 0.60
N ARG A 692 8.48 29.03 0.79
CA ARG A 692 8.79 28.02 -0.22
C ARG A 692 7.94 28.26 -1.46
N LEU A 693 8.59 28.51 -2.59
CA LEU A 693 7.96 28.72 -3.88
C LEU A 693 7.99 27.42 -4.71
N LEU A 694 9.12 26.71 -4.69
CA LEU A 694 9.38 25.58 -5.56
C LEU A 694 10.33 24.61 -4.85
N SER A 695 10.09 23.30 -5.03
CA SER A 695 11.05 22.25 -4.66
C SER A 695 11.53 21.56 -5.93
N LEU A 696 12.82 21.31 -6.02
CA LEU A 696 13.47 20.64 -7.15
C LEU A 696 14.13 19.37 -6.65
N TYR A 697 13.83 18.26 -7.33
CA TYR A 697 14.43 16.94 -7.04
C TYR A 697 15.04 16.37 -8.31
N LEU A 698 16.19 15.73 -8.16
CA LEU A 698 16.88 14.98 -9.19
C LEU A 698 17.26 13.63 -8.61
N SER A 699 16.93 12.54 -9.30
CA SER A 699 17.35 11.22 -8.91
C SER A 699 17.95 10.46 -10.09
N GLY A 700 18.85 9.55 -9.78
CA GLY A 700 19.38 8.54 -10.69
C GLY A 700 19.38 7.20 -9.97
N GLU A 701 18.64 6.24 -10.49
CA GLU A 701 18.53 4.92 -9.92
C GLU A 701 19.22 3.89 -10.82
N ASN A 702 19.72 2.81 -10.21
CA ASN A 702 20.47 1.77 -10.92
C ASN A 702 21.56 2.34 -11.85
N LEU A 703 22.37 3.29 -11.37
CA LEU A 703 23.40 4.00 -12.15
C LEU A 703 24.44 3.04 -12.76
N THR A 704 24.57 1.88 -12.19
CA THR A 704 25.48 0.81 -12.67
C THR A 704 24.85 -0.14 -13.68
N ASN A 705 23.56 0.03 -13.99
CA ASN A 705 22.79 -0.82 -14.92
C ASN A 705 22.94 -2.32 -14.59
N ARG A 706 22.61 -2.72 -13.35
CA ARG A 706 22.79 -4.08 -12.84
C ARG A 706 21.49 -4.91 -12.80
N ALA A 707 20.35 -4.27 -12.85
CA ALA A 707 19.03 -4.91 -12.85
C ALA A 707 18.19 -4.38 -14.01
#